data_936dee846532b30e98a9d035888503c5
#
_entry.id   936dee846532b30e98a9d035888503c5
#
_cell.length_a   1.000
_cell.length_b   1.000
_cell.length_c   1.000
_cell.angle_alpha   90.00
_cell.angle_beta   90.00
_cell.angle_gamma   90.00
#
_symmetry.space_group_name_H-M   'P 1'
#
loop_
_entity.id
_entity.type
_entity.pdbx_description
1 polymer ?
#
loop_
_entity_poly.entity_id
_entity_poly.type
_entity_poly.pdbx_seq_one_letter_code
_entity_poly.pdbx_strand_id
1 'polypeptide(L)'
;MNQIPKNKFFIKSISSFFKLIILIFFFNSCEQNNSVQYHITEKKPVIDNYFGTEITDNYRWLEDDLSNETKKWVSEQNNVTFDYLKEIPFREELKNRLAEIWDYEKISAPFKEGEYTYYYKNTGLQNQSILYRHLDDGEHEIFLNPNEFSIDGTTSLAGLSFSKDASLLAYSISEGGSDWRKIIVIKTDTKEVVGDTLVDIKFSGISWKSNNGFYYSSYDKPDGSELSEKTDQHKLYYHKLGDSQNNDELIFGGKENEKNRYVRGYVTDDNRFLIIDAAKKTTGNKLFIKDLKLNSDLKVISEDYNSNTSLLDNKGTNLYLVTDHNAPNRKIVTVSSNDPRKSNWVDFIPEGEFVLNPSKCGGFIFTNYMIDAISRVYQYNYDGKLVREINLPGIGSARGFSGKKNQKELYFTFSNYYTPTTRYKLDLQSGTYDEYWKPKIDFDPSDYKSEQVFYKSKDGTKVPMIITYKNGTKLNGKNPTILYGYGGFNISRTPGFSVSNAVWMEQGGIYAVPNIRGGGEYGREWHIAGTQQNKQNVFDDFIAAAEYLIENKYTSSDFLAIRGGSNGGLLVGAVMTQRPDLMKVALPAVGVLDMIRYHKFTAGAGWSYDYGTSDMSKEMFEYLLSYSPVHNVKQNVNYPATLITTGDHDDRVVPAHSFKFAAELQEKYTGENPLLIRIETNAGHGSGTPVSKTIEQYADIFGFTLHNMGYNVLPEKTKTKIKG
;
A
#
# COMPACT_ATOMS: atom_id res chain seq x y z
N MET A 1 -59.95 23.01 80.73
CA MET A 1 -58.58 23.36 80.91
C MET A 1 -57.71 22.15 80.48
N ASN A 2 -57.76 21.76 79.29
CA ASN A 2 -56.94 20.62 78.79
C ASN A 2 -56.23 21.06 77.53
N GLN A 3 -54.92 21.06 77.60
CA GLN A 3 -54.04 21.33 76.45
C GLN A 3 -53.97 20.09 75.56
N ILE A 4 -54.14 20.26 74.26
CA ILE A 4 -53.97 19.24 73.23
C ILE A 4 -52.53 19.22 72.82
N PRO A 5 -51.79 18.09 72.79
CA PRO A 5 -50.42 18.04 72.29
C PRO A 5 -50.38 18.02 70.74
N LYS A 6 -49.58 18.89 70.16
CA LYS A 6 -49.33 18.99 68.74
C LYS A 6 -48.51 17.79 68.23
N ASN A 7 -49.08 17.06 67.28
CA ASN A 7 -48.46 15.96 66.52
C ASN A 7 -47.23 16.42 65.69
N LYS A 8 -46.02 16.20 66.21
CA LYS A 8 -44.76 16.43 65.50
C LYS A 8 -44.24 15.21 64.73
N PHE A 9 -44.98 14.11 64.71
CA PHE A 9 -44.49 12.84 64.13
C PHE A 9 -44.80 12.64 62.68
N PHE A 10 -45.73 13.38 62.05
CA PHE A 10 -46.16 13.15 60.67
C PHE A 10 -45.26 13.82 59.59
N ILE A 11 -44.49 14.86 59.94
CA ILE A 11 -43.70 15.64 58.97
C ILE A 11 -42.31 14.98 58.76
N LYS A 12 -41.79 14.21 59.69
CA LYS A 12 -40.51 13.49 59.51
C LYS A 12 -40.63 12.27 58.62
N SER A 13 -41.77 11.61 58.54
CA SER A 13 -42.00 10.43 57.70
C SER A 13 -42.15 10.79 56.23
N ILE A 14 -42.76 11.92 55.90
CA ILE A 14 -42.93 12.37 54.52
C ILE A 14 -41.60 12.85 53.92
N SER A 15 -40.73 13.48 54.71
CA SER A 15 -39.42 13.94 54.29
C SER A 15 -38.47 12.79 54.00
N SER A 16 -38.55 11.70 54.73
CA SER A 16 -37.73 10.50 54.51
C SER A 16 -38.20 9.70 53.30
N PHE A 17 -39.49 9.67 53.03
CA PHE A 17 -40.03 8.99 51.82
C PHE A 17 -39.71 9.79 50.52
N PHE A 18 -39.70 11.12 50.56
CA PHE A 18 -39.30 11.92 49.43
C PHE A 18 -37.77 11.89 49.17
N LYS A 19 -36.95 11.75 50.22
CA LYS A 19 -35.48 11.56 50.04
C LYS A 19 -35.15 10.19 49.50
N LEU A 20 -35.93 9.14 49.82
CA LEU A 20 -35.72 7.80 49.30
C LEU A 20 -36.17 7.69 47.85
N ILE A 21 -37.27 8.37 47.43
CA ILE A 21 -37.72 8.44 46.04
C ILE A 21 -36.74 9.24 45.18
N ILE A 22 -36.14 10.30 45.65
CA ILE A 22 -35.12 11.07 44.91
C ILE A 22 -33.84 10.25 44.78
N LEU A 23 -33.45 9.43 45.78
CA LEU A 23 -32.29 8.55 45.67
C LEU A 23 -32.54 7.38 44.66
N ILE A 24 -33.77 6.91 44.53
CA ILE A 24 -34.14 5.83 43.60
C ILE A 24 -34.18 6.38 42.14
N PHE A 25 -34.52 7.65 41.96
CA PHE A 25 -34.47 8.28 40.63
C PHE A 25 -33.04 8.66 40.17
N PHE A 26 -32.04 8.75 41.07
CA PHE A 26 -30.65 8.99 40.70
C PHE A 26 -29.86 7.72 40.43
N PHE A 27 -30.39 6.52 40.74
CA PHE A 27 -29.74 5.24 40.42
C PHE A 27 -30.33 4.53 39.19
N ASN A 28 -31.33 5.13 38.52
CA ASN A 28 -31.71 4.74 37.16
C ASN A 28 -31.13 5.69 36.12
N SER A 29 -29.87 6.12 36.25
CA SER A 29 -29.00 6.36 35.11
C SER A 29 -28.77 4.98 34.49
N CYS A 30 -29.65 4.58 33.59
CA CYS A 30 -29.33 3.53 32.64
C CYS A 30 -27.94 3.87 32.08
N GLU A 31 -26.93 3.10 32.41
CA GLU A 31 -25.90 2.80 31.44
C GLU A 31 -26.68 2.30 30.23
N GLN A 32 -26.95 3.18 29.27
CA GLN A 32 -27.25 2.76 27.93
C GLN A 32 -26.03 1.93 27.53
N ASN A 33 -26.16 0.60 27.66
CA ASN A 33 -25.30 -0.32 26.96
C ASN A 33 -25.46 0.04 25.47
N ASN A 34 -24.59 0.93 24.99
CA ASN A 34 -24.48 1.29 23.57
C ASN A 34 -23.83 0.12 22.82
N SER A 35 -24.36 -1.09 22.97
CA SER A 35 -23.95 -2.21 22.13
C SER A 35 -24.36 -1.90 20.70
N VAL A 36 -23.38 -1.95 19.78
CA VAL A 36 -23.64 -1.75 18.37
C VAL A 36 -24.67 -2.77 17.88
N GLN A 37 -25.72 -2.31 17.26
CA GLN A 37 -26.74 -3.19 16.67
C GLN A 37 -26.37 -3.45 15.21
N TYR A 38 -25.98 -4.67 14.91
CA TYR A 38 -25.64 -5.09 13.54
C TYR A 38 -26.88 -5.56 12.77
N HIS A 39 -26.88 -5.31 11.46
CA HIS A 39 -27.77 -6.04 10.58
C HIS A 39 -27.37 -7.51 10.52
N ILE A 40 -28.32 -8.40 10.69
CA ILE A 40 -28.07 -9.85 10.59
C ILE A 40 -27.74 -10.18 9.14
N THR A 41 -26.51 -10.63 8.90
CA THR A 41 -26.10 -11.13 7.58
C THR A 41 -26.68 -12.51 7.34
N GLU A 42 -27.49 -12.67 6.27
CA GLU A 42 -28.15 -13.93 5.94
C GLU A 42 -27.13 -15.02 5.62
N LYS A 43 -27.28 -16.20 6.23
CA LYS A 43 -26.48 -17.37 5.94
C LYS A 43 -27.05 -18.15 4.76
N LYS A 44 -26.24 -18.31 3.71
CA LYS A 44 -26.52 -19.12 2.53
C LYS A 44 -25.39 -20.12 2.34
N PRO A 45 -25.38 -21.24 3.10
CA PRO A 45 -24.23 -22.13 3.16
C PRO A 45 -23.91 -22.77 1.82
N VAL A 46 -22.64 -22.68 1.40
CA VAL A 46 -22.08 -23.44 0.28
C VAL A 46 -20.97 -24.31 0.84
N ILE A 47 -20.96 -25.58 0.45
CA ILE A 47 -19.98 -26.56 0.94
C ILE A 47 -19.01 -26.86 -0.19
N ASP A 48 -17.73 -26.58 0.06
CA ASP A 48 -16.61 -27.00 -0.79
C ASP A 48 -15.89 -28.20 -0.17
N ASN A 49 -15.39 -29.10 -0.99
CA ASN A 49 -14.59 -30.24 -0.55
C ASN A 49 -13.13 -30.09 -1.00
N TYR A 50 -12.22 -30.06 -0.03
CA TYR A 50 -10.79 -29.99 -0.27
C TYR A 50 -10.13 -31.26 0.31
N PHE A 51 -9.68 -32.16 -0.57
CA PHE A 51 -8.99 -33.40 -0.19
C PHE A 51 -9.76 -34.25 0.83
N GLY A 52 -11.10 -34.27 0.74
CA GLY A 52 -11.97 -35.01 1.66
C GLY A 52 -12.40 -34.24 2.90
N THR A 53 -11.98 -32.99 3.07
CA THR A 53 -12.42 -32.09 4.14
C THR A 53 -13.47 -31.11 3.59
N GLU A 54 -14.65 -31.10 4.21
CA GLU A 54 -15.73 -30.17 3.87
C GLU A 54 -15.53 -28.83 4.59
N ILE A 55 -15.61 -27.74 3.84
CA ILE A 55 -15.57 -26.36 4.34
C ILE A 55 -16.90 -25.70 3.98
N THR A 56 -17.60 -25.22 5.00
CA THR A 56 -18.85 -24.46 4.83
C THR A 56 -18.56 -22.97 4.78
N ASP A 57 -18.95 -22.32 3.69
CA ASP A 57 -18.92 -20.88 3.50
C ASP A 57 -20.34 -20.33 3.57
N ASN A 58 -20.72 -19.72 4.70
CA ASN A 58 -22.06 -19.19 4.92
C ASN A 58 -22.34 -17.91 4.15
N TYR A 59 -21.31 -17.22 3.70
CA TYR A 59 -21.37 -15.88 3.12
C TYR A 59 -20.80 -15.81 1.72
N ARG A 60 -20.80 -16.94 0.99
CA ARG A 60 -20.34 -17.04 -0.40
C ARG A 60 -21.02 -16.01 -1.31
N TRP A 61 -22.28 -15.71 -1.07
CA TRP A 61 -23.05 -14.78 -1.86
C TRP A 61 -22.51 -13.33 -1.83
N LEU A 62 -21.72 -12.95 -0.80
CA LEU A 62 -21.00 -11.66 -0.74
C LEU A 62 -19.85 -11.56 -1.74
N GLU A 63 -19.50 -12.65 -2.45
CA GLU A 63 -18.52 -12.64 -3.54
C GLU A 63 -19.11 -12.08 -4.85
N ASP A 64 -20.42 -12.02 -4.98
CA ASP A 64 -21.11 -11.45 -6.15
C ASP A 64 -21.25 -9.93 -6.01
N ASP A 65 -20.25 -9.21 -6.55
CA ASP A 65 -20.18 -7.74 -6.53
C ASP A 65 -21.22 -7.07 -7.45
N LEU A 66 -21.82 -7.81 -8.40
CA LEU A 66 -22.87 -7.32 -9.27
C LEU A 66 -24.25 -7.41 -8.62
N SER A 67 -24.42 -8.26 -7.61
CA SER A 67 -25.68 -8.51 -6.92
C SER A 67 -26.24 -7.27 -6.21
N ASN A 68 -27.53 -7.01 -6.38
CA ASN A 68 -28.24 -5.99 -5.60
C ASN A 68 -28.28 -6.31 -4.10
N GLU A 69 -28.23 -7.58 -3.76
CA GLU A 69 -28.21 -8.04 -2.36
C GLU A 69 -26.89 -7.64 -1.68
N THR A 70 -25.76 -7.86 -2.34
CA THR A 70 -24.43 -7.43 -1.86
C THR A 70 -24.36 -5.90 -1.75
N LYS A 71 -24.88 -5.16 -2.73
CA LYS A 71 -24.93 -3.68 -2.67
C LYS A 71 -25.78 -3.17 -1.51
N LYS A 72 -26.91 -3.83 -1.24
CA LYS A 72 -27.76 -3.51 -0.09
C LYS A 72 -27.02 -3.77 1.22
N TRP A 73 -26.37 -4.93 1.36
CA TRP A 73 -25.58 -5.27 2.54
C TRP A 73 -24.46 -4.24 2.81
N VAL A 74 -23.74 -3.82 1.75
CA VAL A 74 -22.72 -2.75 1.84
C VAL A 74 -23.30 -1.46 2.42
N SER A 75 -24.49 -1.04 1.93
CA SER A 75 -25.17 0.16 2.43
C SER A 75 -25.56 0.01 3.91
N GLU A 76 -26.12 -1.14 4.30
CA GLU A 76 -26.53 -1.43 5.67
C GLU A 76 -25.33 -1.44 6.64
N GLN A 77 -24.22 -2.06 6.26
CA GLN A 77 -22.99 -2.08 7.05
C GLN A 77 -22.38 -0.67 7.20
N ASN A 78 -22.36 0.11 6.13
CA ASN A 78 -21.90 1.49 6.17
C ASN A 78 -22.78 2.37 7.07
N ASN A 79 -24.09 2.20 7.07
CA ASN A 79 -24.98 2.94 7.97
C ASN A 79 -24.61 2.70 9.43
N VAL A 80 -24.46 1.43 9.84
CA VAL A 80 -24.02 1.08 11.21
C VAL A 80 -22.67 1.70 11.55
N THR A 81 -21.72 1.57 10.63
CA THR A 81 -20.35 2.07 10.84
C THR A 81 -20.29 3.58 10.96
N PHE A 82 -20.92 4.31 10.03
CA PHE A 82 -20.90 5.78 10.07
C PHE A 82 -21.75 6.35 11.20
N ASP A 83 -22.82 5.67 11.60
CA ASP A 83 -23.60 6.04 12.79
C ASP A 83 -22.76 5.95 14.07
N TYR A 84 -21.94 4.89 14.21
CA TYR A 84 -20.99 4.78 15.32
C TYR A 84 -19.89 5.86 15.26
N LEU A 85 -19.28 6.04 14.09
CA LEU A 85 -18.13 6.95 13.93
C LEU A 85 -18.51 8.42 14.18
N LYS A 86 -19.71 8.86 13.80
CA LYS A 86 -20.17 10.23 14.02
C LYS A 86 -20.39 10.58 15.49
N GLU A 87 -20.63 9.59 16.35
CA GLU A 87 -20.81 9.78 17.78
C GLU A 87 -19.46 9.98 18.54
N ILE A 88 -18.31 9.81 17.89
CA ILE A 88 -16.99 10.01 18.48
C ILE A 88 -16.77 11.54 18.67
N PRO A 89 -16.66 12.02 19.93
CA PRO A 89 -16.77 13.45 20.23
C PRO A 89 -15.71 14.35 19.55
N PHE A 90 -14.53 13.81 19.30
CA PHE A 90 -13.37 14.55 18.78
C PHE A 90 -13.03 14.20 17.32
N ARG A 91 -13.88 13.43 16.63
CA ARG A 91 -13.65 13.01 15.24
C ARG A 91 -13.47 14.21 14.30
N GLU A 92 -14.35 15.20 14.40
CA GLU A 92 -14.27 16.41 13.57
C GLU A 92 -13.03 17.28 13.88
N GLU A 93 -12.59 17.29 15.13
CA GLU A 93 -11.34 17.97 15.51
C GLU A 93 -10.13 17.30 14.85
N LEU A 94 -10.06 15.95 14.83
CA LEU A 94 -9.04 15.20 14.10
C LEU A 94 -9.11 15.45 12.59
N LYS A 95 -10.30 15.45 11.99
CA LYS A 95 -10.50 15.74 10.57
C LYS A 95 -9.99 17.14 10.21
N ASN A 96 -10.33 18.13 11.01
CA ASN A 96 -9.88 19.51 10.79
C ASN A 96 -8.36 19.60 10.90
N ARG A 97 -7.74 18.95 11.89
CA ARG A 97 -6.29 18.94 12.04
C ARG A 97 -5.59 18.22 10.88
N LEU A 98 -6.14 17.09 10.42
CA LEU A 98 -5.65 16.41 9.22
C LEU A 98 -5.71 17.34 7.99
N ALA A 99 -6.82 18.06 7.80
CA ALA A 99 -6.96 19.00 6.69
C ALA A 99 -5.95 20.15 6.80
N GLU A 100 -5.76 20.74 7.97
CA GLU A 100 -4.78 21.81 8.21
C GLU A 100 -3.35 21.38 7.87
N ILE A 101 -2.91 20.22 8.37
CA ILE A 101 -1.57 19.71 8.08
C ILE A 101 -1.45 19.28 6.60
N TRP A 102 -2.53 18.83 5.97
CA TRP A 102 -2.53 18.44 4.58
C TRP A 102 -2.48 19.63 3.62
N ASP A 103 -2.94 20.81 4.10
CA ASP A 103 -3.05 22.04 3.30
C ASP A 103 -1.70 22.77 3.16
N TYR A 104 -0.79 22.13 2.44
CA TYR A 104 0.48 22.73 2.02
C TYR A 104 0.74 22.49 0.53
N GLU A 105 1.44 23.41 -0.09
CA GLU A 105 1.84 23.25 -1.49
C GLU A 105 2.77 22.04 -1.64
N LYS A 106 2.47 21.19 -2.62
CA LYS A 106 3.27 20.01 -2.98
C LYS A 106 3.75 20.17 -4.42
N ILE A 107 5.06 20.15 -4.62
CA ILE A 107 5.69 20.23 -5.95
C ILE A 107 6.57 19.01 -6.15
N SER A 108 6.42 18.31 -7.29
CA SER A 108 7.30 17.20 -7.66
C SER A 108 8.69 17.68 -8.07
N ALA A 109 9.64 16.76 -8.20
CA ALA A 109 10.83 17.02 -8.99
C ALA A 109 10.43 17.34 -10.44
N PRO A 110 11.08 18.32 -11.12
CA PRO A 110 10.84 18.59 -12.52
C PRO A 110 11.47 17.50 -13.40
N PHE A 111 10.90 17.30 -14.57
CA PHE A 111 11.47 16.44 -15.61
C PHE A 111 11.32 17.06 -16.99
N LYS A 112 12.32 16.89 -17.84
CA LYS A 112 12.36 17.50 -19.17
C LYS A 112 11.97 16.48 -20.25
N GLU A 113 10.98 16.86 -21.07
CA GLU A 113 10.56 16.12 -22.28
C GLU A 113 10.45 17.10 -23.46
N GLY A 114 11.25 16.86 -24.50
CA GLY A 114 11.39 17.81 -25.59
C GLY A 114 11.94 19.14 -25.11
N GLU A 115 11.26 20.22 -25.46
CA GLU A 115 11.62 21.58 -25.06
C GLU A 115 11.01 21.99 -23.73
N TYR A 116 9.99 21.24 -23.24
CA TYR A 116 9.27 21.59 -22.04
C TYR A 116 9.85 20.90 -20.79
N THR A 117 9.78 21.63 -19.68
CA THR A 117 9.95 21.12 -18.33
C THR A 117 8.58 20.91 -17.69
N TYR A 118 8.33 19.70 -17.21
CA TYR A 118 7.07 19.28 -16.58
C TYR A 118 7.26 19.08 -15.08
N TYR A 119 6.21 19.33 -14.30
CA TYR A 119 6.17 19.03 -12.88
C TYR A 119 4.73 18.89 -12.38
N TYR A 120 4.53 18.09 -11.36
CA TYR A 120 3.26 18.02 -10.67
C TYR A 120 3.19 19.05 -9.57
N LYS A 121 2.03 19.68 -9.42
CA LYS A 121 1.74 20.62 -8.33
C LYS A 121 0.37 20.34 -7.76
N ASN A 122 0.27 20.43 -6.42
CA ASN A 122 -0.97 20.45 -5.68
C ASN A 122 -0.89 21.62 -4.70
N THR A 123 -1.89 22.50 -4.70
CA THR A 123 -1.88 23.72 -3.87
C THR A 123 -2.22 23.46 -2.41
N GLY A 124 -2.61 22.23 -2.06
CA GLY A 124 -2.94 21.84 -0.68
C GLY A 124 -3.97 20.71 -0.66
N LEU A 125 -5.23 21.05 -0.73
CA LEU A 125 -6.38 20.13 -0.59
C LEU A 125 -7.00 19.68 -1.92
N GLN A 126 -6.38 19.97 -3.06
CA GLN A 126 -6.85 19.41 -4.33
C GLN A 126 -6.86 17.89 -4.29
N ASN A 127 -7.92 17.26 -4.78
CA ASN A 127 -8.06 15.80 -4.75
C ASN A 127 -6.95 15.08 -5.53
N GLN A 128 -6.54 15.67 -6.67
CA GLN A 128 -5.47 15.15 -7.51
C GLN A 128 -4.42 16.24 -7.78
N SER A 129 -3.16 15.84 -7.96
CA SER A 129 -2.10 16.77 -8.38
C SER A 129 -2.24 17.11 -9.87
N ILE A 130 -2.03 18.37 -10.21
CA ILE A 130 -2.11 18.88 -11.57
C ILE A 130 -0.73 18.80 -12.22
N LEU A 131 -0.65 18.36 -13.46
CA LEU A 131 0.57 18.38 -14.27
C LEU A 131 0.70 19.73 -14.98
N TYR A 132 1.76 20.46 -14.63
CA TYR A 132 2.16 21.73 -15.25
C TYR A 132 3.32 21.50 -16.21
N ARG A 133 3.50 22.46 -17.14
CA ARG A 133 4.71 22.57 -17.96
C ARG A 133 5.09 24.04 -18.19
N HIS A 134 6.32 24.26 -18.58
CA HIS A 134 6.84 25.55 -19.05
C HIS A 134 8.02 25.33 -20.00
N LEU A 135 8.27 26.29 -20.90
CA LEU A 135 9.54 26.46 -21.60
C LEU A 135 10.59 27.05 -20.65
N ASP A 136 11.86 26.93 -20.99
CA ASP A 136 12.92 27.63 -20.26
C ASP A 136 12.58 29.15 -20.26
N ASP A 137 12.50 29.79 -19.08
CA ASP A 137 12.09 31.17 -18.87
C ASP A 137 10.65 31.55 -19.31
N GLY A 138 9.81 30.55 -19.61
CA GLY A 138 8.42 30.74 -20.04
C GLY A 138 7.41 30.73 -18.89
N GLU A 139 6.18 31.16 -19.17
CA GLU A 139 5.06 31.05 -18.27
C GLU A 139 4.70 29.59 -17.98
N HIS A 140 4.31 29.33 -16.73
CA HIS A 140 3.85 28.00 -16.30
C HIS A 140 2.39 27.80 -16.70
N GLU A 141 2.09 26.78 -17.49
CA GLU A 141 0.73 26.44 -17.90
C GLU A 141 0.29 25.08 -17.34
N ILE A 142 -1.01 24.92 -17.12
CA ILE A 142 -1.61 23.62 -16.84
C ILE A 142 -1.53 22.78 -18.11
N PHE A 143 -0.90 21.62 -18.00
CA PHE A 143 -0.82 20.66 -19.11
C PHE A 143 -1.94 19.62 -19.03
N LEU A 144 -2.08 18.91 -17.91
CA LEU A 144 -3.21 18.01 -17.63
C LEU A 144 -3.74 18.27 -16.20
N ASN A 145 -5.06 18.38 -16.07
CA ASN A 145 -5.74 18.55 -14.80
C ASN A 145 -6.63 17.34 -14.45
N PRO A 146 -6.12 16.37 -13.68
CA PRO A 146 -6.92 15.18 -13.33
C PRO A 146 -8.16 15.49 -12.49
N ASN A 147 -8.26 16.66 -11.83
CA ASN A 147 -9.45 17.07 -11.11
C ASN A 147 -10.66 17.35 -12.04
N GLU A 148 -10.43 17.44 -13.34
CA GLU A 148 -11.46 17.64 -14.37
C GLU A 148 -11.87 16.33 -15.06
N PHE A 149 -11.22 15.20 -14.75
CA PHE A 149 -11.52 13.91 -15.38
C PHE A 149 -12.85 13.31 -14.93
N SER A 150 -13.27 13.59 -13.69
CA SER A 150 -14.58 13.20 -13.16
C SER A 150 -15.08 14.24 -12.13
N ILE A 151 -16.41 14.35 -12.01
CA ILE A 151 -17.04 15.33 -11.10
C ILE A 151 -16.69 15.04 -9.63
N ASP A 152 -16.62 13.77 -9.25
CA ASP A 152 -16.34 13.31 -7.89
C ASP A 152 -14.83 13.18 -7.58
N GLY A 153 -13.96 13.44 -8.56
CA GLY A 153 -12.50 13.34 -8.43
C GLY A 153 -11.96 11.92 -8.27
N THR A 154 -12.76 10.88 -8.53
CA THR A 154 -12.35 9.48 -8.39
C THR A 154 -11.59 8.95 -9.62
N THR A 155 -11.59 9.67 -10.75
CA THR A 155 -10.73 9.36 -11.90
C THR A 155 -9.36 10.00 -11.71
N SER A 156 -8.34 9.19 -11.72
CA SER A 156 -6.95 9.63 -11.48
C SER A 156 -6.04 9.39 -12.68
N LEU A 157 -4.98 10.20 -12.79
CA LEU A 157 -3.89 9.99 -13.73
C LEU A 157 -3.00 8.85 -13.21
N ALA A 158 -2.95 7.75 -13.95
CA ALA A 158 -2.28 6.53 -13.52
C ALA A 158 -0.88 6.33 -14.13
N GLY A 159 -0.55 7.04 -15.20
CA GLY A 159 0.77 6.98 -15.83
C GLY A 159 0.93 7.91 -17.01
N LEU A 160 2.18 8.24 -17.33
CA LEU A 160 2.59 9.08 -18.46
C LEU A 160 3.72 8.38 -19.24
N SER A 161 3.69 8.48 -20.55
CA SER A 161 4.81 8.08 -21.41
C SER A 161 4.86 8.96 -22.65
N PHE A 162 5.93 9.75 -22.79
CA PHE A 162 6.17 10.57 -23.96
C PHE A 162 6.78 9.76 -25.11
N SER A 163 6.43 10.10 -26.35
CA SER A 163 7.13 9.59 -27.52
C SER A 163 8.60 10.01 -27.49
N LYS A 164 9.43 9.37 -28.32
CA LYS A 164 10.89 9.56 -28.25
C LYS A 164 11.35 10.97 -28.62
N ASP A 165 10.59 11.69 -29.46
CA ASP A 165 10.80 13.10 -29.77
C ASP A 165 9.98 14.05 -28.90
N ALA A 166 9.20 13.50 -27.97
CA ALA A 166 8.27 14.21 -27.09
C ALA A 166 7.13 14.95 -27.79
N SER A 167 6.86 14.68 -29.07
CA SER A 167 5.73 15.30 -29.81
C SER A 167 4.38 14.76 -29.41
N LEU A 168 4.35 13.54 -28.79
CA LEU A 168 3.17 12.86 -28.35
C LEU A 168 3.30 12.45 -26.87
N LEU A 169 2.17 12.43 -26.18
CA LEU A 169 2.03 11.85 -24.83
C LEU A 169 0.94 10.78 -24.85
N ALA A 170 1.28 9.56 -24.47
CA ALA A 170 0.30 8.56 -24.06
C ALA A 170 0.17 8.59 -22.52
N TYR A 171 -1.04 8.79 -22.02
CA TYR A 171 -1.31 8.75 -20.59
C TYR A 171 -2.42 7.76 -20.25
N SER A 172 -2.35 7.19 -19.08
CA SER A 172 -3.38 6.27 -18.61
C SER A 172 -4.18 6.87 -17.46
N ILE A 173 -5.48 6.57 -17.44
CA ILE A 173 -6.41 6.94 -16.36
C ILE A 173 -6.95 5.70 -15.67
N SER A 174 -7.22 5.83 -14.36
CA SER A 174 -7.89 4.85 -13.52
C SER A 174 -9.19 5.44 -13.00
N GLU A 175 -10.29 4.74 -13.18
CA GLU A 175 -11.62 5.13 -12.72
C GLU A 175 -11.95 4.38 -11.42
N GLY A 176 -12.40 5.08 -10.39
CA GLY A 176 -12.71 4.48 -9.08
C GLY A 176 -11.52 3.75 -8.41
N GLY A 177 -10.28 4.04 -8.81
CA GLY A 177 -9.09 3.36 -8.28
C GLY A 177 -8.89 1.92 -8.75
N SER A 178 -9.63 1.47 -9.77
CA SER A 178 -9.47 0.15 -10.40
C SER A 178 -8.10 -0.03 -11.05
N ASP A 179 -7.61 -1.25 -11.10
CA ASP A 179 -6.40 -1.63 -11.86
C ASP A 179 -6.68 -1.72 -13.38
N TRP A 180 -7.94 -1.77 -13.81
CA TRP A 180 -8.32 -1.58 -15.20
C TRP A 180 -8.20 -0.11 -15.58
N ARG A 181 -7.55 0.14 -16.72
CA ARG A 181 -7.18 1.48 -17.17
C ARG A 181 -7.57 1.72 -18.61
N LYS A 182 -7.61 3.00 -18.97
CA LYS A 182 -7.72 3.47 -20.35
C LYS A 182 -6.42 4.19 -20.72
N ILE A 183 -5.98 4.10 -21.98
CA ILE A 183 -4.84 4.86 -22.52
C ILE A 183 -5.36 5.85 -23.53
N ILE A 184 -4.96 7.11 -23.39
CA ILE A 184 -5.30 8.22 -24.26
C ILE A 184 -3.99 8.80 -24.80
N VAL A 185 -3.94 9.07 -26.11
CA VAL A 185 -2.77 9.72 -26.75
C VAL A 185 -3.14 11.15 -27.13
N ILE A 186 -2.27 12.09 -26.82
CA ILE A 186 -2.43 13.50 -27.22
C ILE A 186 -1.15 14.01 -27.89
N LYS A 187 -1.31 15.01 -28.76
CA LYS A 187 -0.20 15.88 -29.21
C LYS A 187 0.25 16.74 -28.04
N THR A 188 1.54 16.87 -27.82
CA THR A 188 2.04 17.64 -26.66
C THR A 188 1.90 19.16 -26.89
N ASP A 189 1.91 19.65 -28.09
CA ASP A 189 1.75 21.08 -28.42
C ASP A 189 0.30 21.58 -28.32
N THR A 190 -0.64 20.88 -28.95
CA THR A 190 -2.06 21.31 -29.06
C THR A 190 -2.97 20.67 -28.03
N LYS A 191 -2.53 19.59 -27.35
CA LYS A 191 -3.32 18.72 -26.44
C LYS A 191 -4.48 17.99 -27.16
N GLU A 192 -4.50 18.00 -28.51
CA GLU A 192 -5.49 17.26 -29.30
C GLU A 192 -5.31 15.75 -29.12
N VAL A 193 -6.42 15.04 -28.98
CA VAL A 193 -6.42 13.56 -28.91
C VAL A 193 -6.07 12.98 -30.29
N VAL A 194 -5.22 11.96 -30.29
CA VAL A 194 -4.76 11.24 -31.49
C VAL A 194 -5.23 9.80 -31.44
N GLY A 195 -6.04 9.39 -32.41
CA GLY A 195 -6.55 8.01 -32.50
C GLY A 195 -7.62 7.69 -31.48
N ASP A 196 -7.83 6.41 -31.25
CA ASP A 196 -8.83 5.89 -30.33
C ASP A 196 -8.29 5.85 -28.88
N THR A 197 -9.20 5.89 -27.91
CA THR A 197 -8.86 5.56 -26.53
C THR A 197 -8.77 4.04 -26.39
N LEU A 198 -7.61 3.53 -25.95
CA LEU A 198 -7.47 2.12 -25.63
C LEU A 198 -8.14 1.83 -24.29
N VAL A 199 -8.88 0.74 -24.22
CA VAL A 199 -9.64 0.30 -23.05
C VAL A 199 -9.18 -1.08 -22.58
N ASP A 200 -9.67 -1.51 -21.42
CA ASP A 200 -9.42 -2.85 -20.86
C ASP A 200 -7.92 -3.14 -20.68
N ILE A 201 -7.17 -2.15 -20.19
CA ILE A 201 -5.73 -2.26 -19.93
C ILE A 201 -5.49 -2.54 -18.46
N LYS A 202 -4.82 -3.65 -18.13
CA LYS A 202 -4.53 -3.99 -16.72
C LYS A 202 -3.07 -4.39 -16.53
N PHE A 203 -2.42 -3.88 -15.47
CA PHE A 203 -1.03 -4.13 -15.08
C PHE A 203 0.00 -3.81 -16.18
N SER A 204 -0.24 -2.75 -16.95
CA SER A 204 0.58 -2.33 -18.08
C SER A 204 1.38 -1.07 -17.80
N GLY A 205 2.59 -1.01 -18.34
CA GLY A 205 3.26 0.24 -18.73
C GLY A 205 2.92 0.62 -20.17
N ILE A 206 3.41 1.78 -20.60
CA ILE A 206 3.34 2.27 -22.00
C ILE A 206 4.77 2.48 -22.47
N SER A 207 5.19 1.81 -23.55
CA SER A 207 6.57 1.91 -24.03
C SER A 207 6.62 2.18 -25.54
N TRP A 208 6.98 3.40 -25.89
CA TRP A 208 7.04 3.85 -27.27
C TRP A 208 8.11 3.14 -28.10
N LYS A 209 7.74 2.77 -29.35
CA LYS A 209 8.65 2.39 -30.42
C LYS A 209 8.72 3.56 -31.40
N SER A 210 9.72 4.43 -31.22
CA SER A 210 9.77 5.74 -31.92
C SER A 210 8.49 6.56 -31.67
N ASN A 211 7.88 7.13 -32.70
CA ASN A 211 6.64 7.90 -32.64
C ASN A 211 5.46 7.20 -33.34
N ASN A 212 5.67 5.98 -33.83
CA ASN A 212 4.68 5.30 -34.68
C ASN A 212 3.68 4.46 -33.89
N GLY A 213 3.96 4.23 -32.61
CA GLY A 213 3.15 3.37 -31.74
C GLY A 213 3.91 2.94 -30.50
N PHE A 214 3.25 2.16 -29.65
CA PHE A 214 3.80 1.75 -28.37
C PHE A 214 3.38 0.33 -28.00
N TYR A 215 4.18 -0.28 -27.13
CA TYR A 215 3.86 -1.55 -26.51
C TYR A 215 3.06 -1.32 -25.24
N TYR A 216 2.05 -2.18 -25.03
CA TYR A 216 1.27 -2.27 -23.79
C TYR A 216 0.89 -3.72 -23.52
N SER A 217 0.46 -3.99 -22.30
CA SER A 217 0.06 -5.35 -21.90
C SER A 217 -1.35 -5.35 -21.32
N SER A 218 -2.08 -6.44 -21.49
CA SER A 218 -3.35 -6.66 -20.82
C SER A 218 -3.73 -8.13 -20.75
N TYR A 219 -4.80 -8.42 -20.01
CA TYR A 219 -5.52 -9.68 -20.06
C TYR A 219 -6.65 -9.59 -21.07
N ASP A 220 -7.17 -10.73 -21.49
CA ASP A 220 -8.48 -10.78 -22.13
C ASP A 220 -9.53 -10.29 -21.11
N LYS A 221 -10.52 -9.54 -21.60
CA LYS A 221 -11.63 -9.09 -20.74
C LYS A 221 -12.37 -10.32 -20.20
N PRO A 222 -12.63 -10.41 -18.90
CA PRO A 222 -13.39 -11.53 -18.34
C PRO A 222 -14.86 -11.46 -18.80
N ASP A 223 -15.49 -12.63 -18.96
CA ASP A 223 -16.92 -12.75 -19.29
C ASP A 223 -17.83 -12.36 -18.12
N GLY A 224 -17.31 -12.42 -16.87
CA GLY A 224 -18.00 -12.09 -15.63
C GLY A 224 -17.70 -10.67 -15.15
N SER A 225 -17.64 -10.48 -13.84
CA SER A 225 -17.29 -9.20 -13.24
C SER A 225 -15.83 -8.81 -13.48
N GLU A 226 -15.59 -7.61 -13.97
CA GLU A 226 -14.25 -7.05 -14.09
C GLU A 226 -13.54 -6.89 -12.74
N LEU A 227 -14.31 -6.78 -11.65
CA LEU A 227 -13.78 -6.56 -10.29
C LEU A 227 -13.38 -7.87 -9.59
N SER A 228 -14.08 -8.97 -9.83
CA SER A 228 -13.88 -10.21 -9.08
C SER A 228 -13.43 -11.41 -9.92
N GLU A 229 -13.71 -11.41 -11.23
CA GLU A 229 -13.37 -12.55 -12.08
C GLU A 229 -11.86 -12.72 -12.23
N LYS A 230 -11.41 -13.97 -12.21
CA LYS A 230 -9.99 -14.32 -12.29
C LYS A 230 -9.38 -13.90 -13.61
N THR A 231 -8.30 -13.11 -13.55
CA THR A 231 -7.48 -12.79 -14.72
C THR A 231 -6.37 -13.84 -14.90
N ASP A 232 -6.13 -14.26 -16.14
CA ASP A 232 -5.09 -15.24 -16.50
C ASP A 232 -4.51 -14.88 -17.89
N GLN A 233 -3.33 -15.36 -18.21
CA GLN A 233 -2.70 -15.20 -19.53
C GLN A 233 -2.53 -13.73 -19.97
N HIS A 234 -1.66 -13.02 -19.28
CA HIS A 234 -1.26 -11.67 -19.66
C HIS A 234 -0.53 -11.69 -21.01
N LYS A 235 -0.86 -10.72 -21.87
CA LYS A 235 -0.35 -10.63 -23.25
C LYS A 235 0.29 -9.28 -23.49
N LEU A 236 1.30 -9.25 -24.36
CA LEU A 236 1.96 -8.02 -24.83
C LEU A 236 1.48 -7.71 -26.25
N TYR A 237 1.02 -6.48 -26.45
CA TYR A 237 0.54 -5.95 -27.72
C TYR A 237 1.40 -4.79 -28.20
N TYR A 238 1.36 -4.53 -29.48
CA TYR A 238 1.86 -3.31 -30.10
C TYR A 238 0.69 -2.56 -30.75
N HIS A 239 0.41 -1.37 -30.25
CA HIS A 239 -0.57 -0.46 -30.82
C HIS A 239 0.12 0.49 -31.80
N LYS A 240 -0.33 0.49 -33.06
CA LYS A 240 0.13 1.42 -34.07
C LYS A 240 -0.82 2.63 -34.10
N LEU A 241 -0.27 3.85 -33.99
CA LEU A 241 -1.07 5.07 -33.98
C LEU A 241 -1.94 5.19 -35.21
N GLY A 242 -3.20 5.54 -35.00
CA GLY A 242 -4.20 5.72 -36.06
C GLY A 242 -4.89 4.43 -36.49
N ASP A 243 -4.45 3.27 -36.02
CA ASP A 243 -5.16 2.02 -36.21
C ASP A 243 -6.16 1.79 -35.02
N SER A 244 -7.21 0.99 -35.24
CA SER A 244 -8.11 0.58 -34.15
C SER A 244 -7.41 -0.42 -33.21
N GLN A 245 -7.70 -0.37 -31.89
CA GLN A 245 -7.20 -1.32 -30.90
C GLN A 245 -7.44 -2.78 -31.27
N ASN A 246 -8.55 -3.10 -31.98
CA ASN A 246 -8.85 -4.44 -32.45
C ASN A 246 -7.84 -4.99 -33.47
N ASN A 247 -7.03 -4.13 -34.07
CA ASN A 247 -5.99 -4.51 -35.03
C ASN A 247 -4.61 -4.59 -34.41
N ASP A 248 -4.49 -4.46 -33.09
CA ASP A 248 -3.21 -4.46 -32.40
C ASP A 248 -2.47 -5.78 -32.55
N GLU A 249 -1.19 -5.68 -32.88
CA GLU A 249 -0.32 -6.84 -33.08
C GLU A 249 -0.03 -7.53 -31.76
N LEU A 250 -0.38 -8.81 -31.65
CA LEU A 250 0.02 -9.64 -30.51
C LEU A 250 1.50 -10.02 -30.61
N ILE A 251 2.32 -9.47 -29.70
CA ILE A 251 3.78 -9.63 -29.70
C ILE A 251 4.21 -10.86 -28.88
N PHE A 252 3.56 -11.11 -27.72
CA PHE A 252 3.93 -12.19 -26.82
C PHE A 252 2.72 -12.64 -25.98
N GLY A 253 2.68 -13.93 -25.63
CA GLY A 253 1.61 -14.50 -24.81
C GLY A 253 0.54 -15.25 -25.62
N GLY A 254 0.69 -15.33 -26.95
CA GLY A 254 -0.25 -16.04 -27.83
C GLY A 254 -0.03 -17.55 -27.92
N LYS A 255 1.16 -18.04 -27.61
CA LYS A 255 1.51 -19.46 -27.69
C LYS A 255 1.43 -20.12 -26.32
N GLU A 256 1.20 -21.45 -26.29
CA GLU A 256 1.08 -22.21 -25.04
C GLU A 256 2.32 -22.07 -24.13
N ASN A 257 3.51 -22.07 -24.69
CA ASN A 257 4.77 -21.92 -23.94
C ASN A 257 5.07 -20.45 -23.53
N GLU A 258 4.26 -19.49 -23.99
CA GLU A 258 4.33 -18.07 -23.65
C GLU A 258 3.30 -17.67 -22.60
N LYS A 259 2.43 -18.57 -22.15
CA LYS A 259 1.41 -18.28 -21.14
C LYS A 259 2.03 -17.91 -19.79
N ASN A 260 1.81 -16.70 -19.38
CA ASN A 260 2.30 -16.09 -18.13
C ASN A 260 1.21 -15.22 -17.49
N ARG A 261 1.28 -15.05 -16.17
CA ARG A 261 0.36 -14.16 -15.45
C ARG A 261 0.73 -12.70 -15.59
N TYR A 262 2.00 -12.41 -15.76
CA TYR A 262 2.53 -11.06 -15.90
C TYR A 262 3.48 -11.05 -17.10
N VAL A 263 3.19 -10.20 -18.06
CA VAL A 263 4.05 -9.96 -19.22
C VAL A 263 4.21 -8.44 -19.36
N ARG A 264 5.44 -7.98 -19.46
CA ARG A 264 5.75 -6.56 -19.68
C ARG A 264 6.72 -6.44 -20.84
N GLY A 265 6.48 -5.44 -21.69
CA GLY A 265 7.39 -5.10 -22.78
C GLY A 265 7.86 -3.66 -22.65
N TYR A 266 9.16 -3.41 -22.82
CA TYR A 266 9.69 -2.06 -22.86
C TYR A 266 10.87 -1.94 -23.82
N VAL A 267 10.97 -0.76 -24.43
CA VAL A 267 12.01 -0.40 -25.40
C VAL A 267 13.12 0.36 -24.69
N THR A 268 14.37 0.00 -24.96
CA THR A 268 15.55 0.70 -24.42
C THR A 268 15.59 2.16 -24.83
N ASP A 269 16.29 2.99 -24.06
CA ASP A 269 16.36 4.46 -24.29
C ASP A 269 16.90 4.81 -25.67
N ASP A 270 17.79 3.98 -26.23
CA ASP A 270 18.38 4.13 -27.58
C ASP A 270 17.51 3.56 -28.71
N ASN A 271 16.26 3.15 -28.43
CA ASN A 271 15.33 2.50 -29.36
C ASN A 271 15.84 1.21 -30.00
N ARG A 272 16.85 0.59 -29.46
CA ARG A 272 17.48 -0.56 -30.08
C ARG A 272 16.80 -1.88 -29.73
N PHE A 273 16.47 -2.09 -28.47
CA PHE A 273 15.99 -3.37 -27.99
C PHE A 273 14.57 -3.29 -27.41
N LEU A 274 13.75 -4.26 -27.78
CA LEU A 274 12.56 -4.61 -27.02
C LEU A 274 12.94 -5.69 -25.99
N ILE A 275 12.67 -5.41 -24.74
CA ILE A 275 12.84 -6.34 -23.62
C ILE A 275 11.46 -6.86 -23.24
N ILE A 276 11.31 -8.18 -23.07
CA ILE A 276 10.07 -8.79 -22.59
C ILE A 276 10.37 -9.52 -21.28
N ASP A 277 9.66 -9.12 -20.24
CA ASP A 277 9.67 -9.72 -18.90
C ASP A 277 8.40 -10.56 -18.75
N ALA A 278 8.53 -11.85 -18.43
CA ALA A 278 7.40 -12.77 -18.35
C ALA A 278 7.49 -13.60 -17.07
N ALA A 279 6.48 -13.48 -16.19
CA ALA A 279 6.45 -14.13 -14.89
C ALA A 279 5.15 -14.91 -14.67
N LYS A 280 5.25 -16.08 -14.04
CA LYS A 280 4.12 -16.91 -13.63
C LYS A 280 3.57 -16.56 -12.27
N LYS A 281 4.38 -15.93 -11.42
CA LYS A 281 4.11 -15.57 -10.03
C LYS A 281 4.72 -14.19 -9.75
N THR A 282 4.57 -13.71 -8.54
CA THR A 282 5.13 -12.42 -8.09
C THR A 282 6.66 -12.40 -7.97
N THR A 283 7.31 -13.55 -8.03
CA THR A 283 8.78 -13.70 -7.94
C THR A 283 9.29 -14.68 -8.98
N GLY A 284 10.41 -14.31 -9.60
CA GLY A 284 11.07 -15.09 -10.66
C GLY A 284 10.46 -14.82 -12.03
N ASN A 285 11.33 -14.56 -13.02
CA ASN A 285 10.88 -14.23 -14.38
C ASN A 285 11.80 -14.80 -15.45
N LYS A 286 11.20 -15.06 -16.60
CA LYS A 286 11.94 -15.17 -17.86
C LYS A 286 12.17 -13.79 -18.42
N LEU A 287 13.33 -13.59 -19.05
CA LEU A 287 13.68 -12.34 -19.70
C LEU A 287 14.11 -12.61 -21.15
N PHE A 288 13.53 -11.84 -22.07
CA PHE A 288 13.79 -11.96 -23.50
C PHE A 288 14.24 -10.62 -24.07
N ILE A 289 14.94 -10.67 -25.22
CA ILE A 289 15.42 -9.50 -25.96
C ILE A 289 15.22 -9.68 -27.47
N LYS A 290 14.75 -8.61 -28.13
CA LYS A 290 14.68 -8.51 -29.59
C LYS A 290 15.43 -7.25 -30.03
N ASP A 291 16.36 -7.39 -30.99
CA ASP A 291 17.00 -6.22 -31.63
C ASP A 291 16.05 -5.64 -32.68
N LEU A 292 15.48 -4.46 -32.39
CA LEU A 292 14.50 -3.81 -33.27
C LEU A 292 15.14 -3.21 -34.52
N LYS A 293 16.45 -2.85 -34.48
CA LYS A 293 17.18 -2.32 -35.63
C LYS A 293 17.48 -3.42 -36.66
N LEU A 294 17.78 -4.61 -36.17
CA LEU A 294 18.08 -5.77 -37.02
C LEU A 294 16.84 -6.61 -37.32
N ASN A 295 15.70 -6.25 -36.69
CA ASN A 295 14.47 -7.07 -36.70
C ASN A 295 14.76 -8.53 -36.41
N SER A 296 15.62 -8.78 -35.41
CA SER A 296 16.07 -10.13 -35.07
C SER A 296 14.94 -10.98 -34.48
N ASP A 297 15.16 -12.29 -34.43
CA ASP A 297 14.33 -13.18 -33.62
C ASP A 297 14.47 -12.83 -32.12
N LEU A 298 13.47 -13.24 -31.34
CA LEU A 298 13.46 -13.09 -29.90
C LEU A 298 14.50 -14.05 -29.27
N LYS A 299 15.47 -13.52 -28.52
CA LYS A 299 16.49 -14.28 -27.79
C LYS A 299 16.13 -14.35 -26.32
N VAL A 300 16.51 -15.43 -25.66
CA VAL A 300 16.33 -15.63 -24.22
C VAL A 300 17.57 -15.14 -23.47
N ILE A 301 17.35 -14.29 -22.48
CA ILE A 301 18.38 -13.85 -21.50
C ILE A 301 18.33 -14.76 -20.26
N SER A 302 17.12 -14.94 -19.68
CA SER A 302 16.84 -15.84 -18.56
C SER A 302 15.69 -16.77 -18.92
N GLU A 303 15.92 -18.09 -18.85
CA GLU A 303 14.99 -19.08 -19.36
C GLU A 303 14.14 -19.76 -18.28
N ASP A 304 14.39 -19.49 -17.01
CA ASP A 304 13.68 -20.08 -15.87
C ASP A 304 13.04 -19.01 -14.98
N TYR A 305 12.20 -19.45 -14.04
CA TYR A 305 11.52 -18.58 -13.08
C TYR A 305 12.16 -18.62 -11.67
N ASN A 306 13.43 -19.09 -11.57
CA ASN A 306 14.07 -19.30 -10.27
C ASN A 306 14.71 -18.03 -9.71
N SER A 307 14.91 -17.01 -10.54
CA SER A 307 15.51 -15.74 -10.16
C SER A 307 14.80 -14.57 -10.82
N ASN A 308 14.91 -13.40 -10.20
CA ASN A 308 14.50 -12.14 -10.80
C ASN A 308 15.67 -11.57 -11.60
N THR A 309 15.42 -11.24 -12.87
CA THR A 309 16.42 -10.62 -13.74
C THR A 309 15.79 -9.51 -14.54
N SER A 310 16.39 -8.32 -14.55
CA SER A 310 15.91 -7.17 -15.31
C SER A 310 17.06 -6.44 -15.99
N LEU A 311 16.78 -5.74 -17.10
CA LEU A 311 17.75 -4.87 -17.75
C LEU A 311 17.80 -3.53 -16.99
N LEU A 312 19.00 -3.17 -16.51
CA LEU A 312 19.27 -1.85 -15.95
C LEU A 312 19.56 -0.82 -17.07
N ASP A 313 20.45 -1.18 -18.00
CA ASP A 313 20.85 -0.33 -19.11
C ASP A 313 21.52 -1.15 -20.22
N ASN A 314 21.78 -0.50 -21.37
CA ASN A 314 22.65 -1.04 -22.40
C ASN A 314 23.64 0.02 -22.93
N LYS A 315 24.80 -0.43 -23.34
CA LYS A 315 25.79 0.37 -24.07
C LYS A 315 26.12 -0.37 -25.37
N GLY A 316 25.44 0.04 -26.44
CA GLY A 316 25.49 -0.70 -27.70
C GLY A 316 24.90 -2.12 -27.54
N THR A 317 25.72 -3.14 -27.76
CA THR A 317 25.33 -4.55 -27.55
C THR A 317 25.60 -5.09 -26.16
N ASN A 318 26.30 -4.34 -25.33
CA ASN A 318 26.59 -4.75 -23.96
C ASN A 318 25.41 -4.40 -23.04
N LEU A 319 24.82 -5.38 -22.40
CA LEU A 319 23.68 -5.28 -21.50
C LEU A 319 24.19 -5.28 -20.05
N TYR A 320 23.59 -4.45 -19.20
CA TYR A 320 23.79 -4.42 -17.75
C TYR A 320 22.52 -4.98 -17.10
N LEU A 321 22.61 -6.13 -16.46
CA LEU A 321 21.46 -6.83 -15.88
C LEU A 321 21.55 -6.80 -14.35
N VAL A 322 20.45 -6.56 -13.70
CA VAL A 322 20.28 -6.75 -12.25
C VAL A 322 19.69 -8.12 -12.03
N THR A 323 20.28 -8.93 -11.15
CA THR A 323 19.76 -10.26 -10.89
C THR A 323 19.99 -10.71 -9.45
N ASP A 324 19.09 -11.56 -8.93
CA ASP A 324 19.27 -12.32 -7.69
C ASP A 324 19.72 -13.78 -7.96
N HIS A 325 20.11 -14.09 -9.20
CA HIS A 325 20.64 -15.41 -9.57
C HIS A 325 21.98 -15.67 -8.88
N ASN A 326 21.99 -16.68 -7.95
CA ASN A 326 23.13 -16.96 -7.07
C ASN A 326 23.66 -15.70 -6.35
N ALA A 327 22.72 -14.81 -5.95
CA ALA A 327 23.03 -13.55 -5.29
C ALA A 327 21.76 -13.05 -4.54
N PRO A 328 21.41 -13.60 -3.37
CA PRO A 328 20.22 -13.25 -2.59
C PRO A 328 20.04 -11.74 -2.36
N ASN A 329 21.13 -10.99 -2.22
CA ASN A 329 21.13 -9.53 -2.07
C ASN A 329 21.26 -8.78 -3.40
N ARG A 330 21.20 -9.47 -4.52
CA ARG A 330 21.35 -8.98 -5.90
C ARG A 330 22.75 -8.55 -6.27
N LYS A 331 23.01 -8.60 -7.56
CA LYS A 331 24.22 -8.11 -8.21
C LYS A 331 23.91 -7.51 -9.57
N ILE A 332 24.88 -6.81 -10.15
CA ILE A 332 24.84 -6.38 -11.55
C ILE A 332 25.82 -7.21 -12.34
N VAL A 333 25.36 -7.77 -13.44
CA VAL A 333 26.18 -8.50 -14.40
C VAL A 333 26.15 -7.83 -15.78
N THR A 334 27.17 -8.07 -16.60
CA THR A 334 27.20 -7.66 -18.01
C THR A 334 27.20 -8.86 -18.93
N VAL A 335 26.58 -8.69 -20.11
CA VAL A 335 26.54 -9.71 -21.15
C VAL A 335 26.30 -9.08 -22.52
N SER A 336 26.80 -9.69 -23.58
CA SER A 336 26.52 -9.27 -24.96
C SER A 336 25.10 -9.68 -25.38
N SER A 337 24.33 -8.78 -26.01
CA SER A 337 23.04 -9.10 -26.63
C SER A 337 23.14 -10.06 -27.82
N ASN A 338 24.36 -10.28 -28.36
CA ASN A 338 24.59 -11.25 -29.42
C ASN A 338 24.45 -12.68 -28.89
N ASP A 339 24.92 -12.95 -27.68
CA ASP A 339 24.76 -14.21 -26.95
C ASP A 339 24.49 -13.94 -25.45
N PRO A 340 23.22 -13.66 -25.09
CA PRO A 340 22.88 -13.19 -23.74
C PRO A 340 22.72 -14.30 -22.70
N ARG A 341 23.07 -15.56 -23.01
CA ARG A 341 22.90 -16.71 -22.10
C ARG A 341 23.63 -16.52 -20.77
N LYS A 342 23.07 -17.07 -19.70
CA LYS A 342 23.60 -16.98 -18.33
C LYS A 342 25.07 -17.43 -18.21
N SER A 343 25.51 -18.39 -19.00
CA SER A 343 26.91 -18.85 -19.03
C SER A 343 27.93 -17.77 -19.41
N ASN A 344 27.49 -16.71 -20.07
CA ASN A 344 28.31 -15.60 -20.54
C ASN A 344 28.22 -14.35 -19.64
N TRP A 345 27.47 -14.45 -18.53
CA TRP A 345 27.34 -13.33 -17.61
C TRP A 345 28.65 -13.09 -16.84
N VAL A 346 29.09 -11.85 -16.79
CA VAL A 346 30.27 -11.41 -16.05
C VAL A 346 29.84 -10.45 -14.97
N ASP A 347 30.28 -10.69 -13.74
CA ASP A 347 29.98 -9.78 -12.62
C ASP A 347 30.56 -8.39 -12.87
N PHE A 348 29.70 -7.37 -12.77
CA PHE A 348 30.06 -5.97 -12.93
C PHE A 348 30.10 -5.24 -11.60
N ILE A 349 29.04 -5.36 -10.78
CA ILE A 349 29.02 -5.03 -9.36
C ILE A 349 28.59 -6.32 -8.66
N PRO A 350 29.50 -7.00 -7.95
CA PRO A 350 29.21 -8.25 -7.28
C PRO A 350 28.22 -8.07 -6.14
N GLU A 351 27.62 -9.16 -5.70
CA GLU A 351 26.81 -9.18 -4.49
C GLU A 351 27.60 -8.69 -3.27
N GLY A 352 26.96 -7.86 -2.45
CA GLY A 352 27.47 -7.40 -1.16
C GLY A 352 26.66 -7.98 0.01
N GLU A 353 27.04 -7.52 1.21
CA GLU A 353 26.33 -7.90 2.45
C GLU A 353 24.89 -7.41 2.50
N PHE A 354 24.58 -6.30 1.81
CA PHE A 354 23.28 -5.63 1.87
C PHE A 354 22.56 -5.67 0.53
N VAL A 355 21.21 -5.53 0.60
CA VAL A 355 20.35 -5.59 -0.59
C VAL A 355 20.61 -4.43 -1.53
N LEU A 356 20.97 -4.75 -2.77
CA LEU A 356 21.27 -3.82 -3.83
C LEU A 356 20.00 -3.38 -4.58
N ASN A 357 19.74 -2.07 -4.64
CA ASN A 357 18.72 -1.46 -5.49
C ASN A 357 19.38 -0.46 -6.44
N PRO A 358 19.77 -0.87 -7.67
CA PRO A 358 20.48 -0.01 -8.58
C PRO A 358 19.54 0.83 -9.45
N SER A 359 20.09 1.97 -9.91
CA SER A 359 19.47 2.86 -10.89
C SER A 359 20.54 3.52 -11.76
N LYS A 360 20.12 4.26 -12.80
CA LYS A 360 21.06 4.95 -13.72
C LYS A 360 20.64 6.39 -13.94
N CYS A 361 21.62 7.29 -14.07
CA CYS A 361 21.41 8.68 -14.48
C CYS A 361 22.73 9.31 -14.94
N GLY A 362 22.69 10.14 -16.01
CA GLY A 362 23.81 11.00 -16.43
C GLY A 362 25.11 10.26 -16.76
N GLY A 363 25.03 9.02 -17.23
CA GLY A 363 26.20 8.20 -17.52
C GLY A 363 26.83 7.57 -16.29
N PHE A 364 26.11 7.49 -15.15
CA PHE A 364 26.49 6.81 -13.92
C PHE A 364 25.47 5.73 -13.53
N ILE A 365 25.93 4.77 -12.73
CA ILE A 365 25.09 3.81 -12.03
C ILE A 365 25.09 4.19 -10.56
N PHE A 366 23.91 4.28 -9.96
CA PHE A 366 23.72 4.50 -8.54
C PHE A 366 23.29 3.19 -7.89
N THR A 367 23.93 2.83 -6.79
CA THR A 367 23.53 1.69 -5.97
C THR A 367 22.97 2.19 -4.65
N ASN A 368 21.71 1.93 -4.40
CA ASN A 368 21.09 2.23 -3.11
C ASN A 368 21.04 0.93 -2.30
N TYR A 369 21.90 0.79 -1.32
CA TYR A 369 21.90 -0.33 -0.40
C TYR A 369 20.97 -0.05 0.77
N MET A 370 20.25 -1.08 1.18
CA MET A 370 19.40 -1.02 2.38
C MET A 370 20.14 -1.68 3.55
N ILE A 371 20.49 -0.88 4.53
CA ILE A 371 21.19 -1.32 5.75
C ILE A 371 20.24 -1.10 6.92
N ASP A 372 19.76 -2.19 7.54
CA ASP A 372 18.77 -2.11 8.62
C ASP A 372 17.58 -1.16 8.30
N ALA A 373 17.02 -1.32 7.10
CA ALA A 373 15.94 -0.50 6.53
C ALA A 373 16.29 0.98 6.25
N ILE A 374 17.57 1.37 6.23
CA ILE A 374 18.08 2.72 5.97
C ILE A 374 18.84 2.74 4.66
N SER A 375 18.75 3.84 3.90
CA SER A 375 19.44 3.99 2.61
C SER A 375 20.92 4.39 2.77
N ARG A 376 21.79 3.75 1.96
CA ARG A 376 23.14 4.25 1.62
C ARG A 376 23.34 4.21 0.11
N VAL A 377 23.80 5.30 -0.46
CA VAL A 377 23.86 5.50 -1.91
C VAL A 377 25.28 5.70 -2.37
N TYR A 378 25.66 4.93 -3.39
CA TYR A 378 26.99 5.03 -4.02
C TYR A 378 26.85 5.29 -5.51
N GLN A 379 27.77 6.08 -6.07
CA GLN A 379 27.87 6.40 -7.49
C GLN A 379 29.02 5.63 -8.13
N TYR A 380 28.72 4.90 -9.22
CA TYR A 380 29.69 4.14 -10.01
C TYR A 380 29.73 4.64 -11.44
N ASN A 381 30.90 4.53 -12.10
CA ASN A 381 30.99 4.69 -13.54
C ASN A 381 30.68 3.38 -14.28
N TYR A 382 30.58 3.42 -15.60
CA TYR A 382 30.35 2.23 -16.44
C TYR A 382 31.60 1.35 -16.66
N ASP A 383 32.72 1.62 -15.97
CA ASP A 383 33.87 0.72 -15.85
C ASP A 383 33.82 -0.08 -14.55
N GLY A 384 32.76 0.05 -13.76
CA GLY A 384 32.56 -0.64 -12.48
C GLY A 384 33.33 -0.01 -11.32
N LYS A 385 33.94 1.15 -11.51
CA LYS A 385 34.68 1.83 -10.44
C LYS A 385 33.77 2.69 -9.59
N LEU A 386 33.88 2.56 -8.28
CA LEU A 386 33.28 3.46 -7.30
C LEU A 386 33.83 4.87 -7.50
N VAL A 387 32.93 5.83 -7.75
CA VAL A 387 33.27 7.25 -7.83
C VAL A 387 33.22 7.88 -6.44
N ARG A 388 32.10 7.65 -5.71
CA ARG A 388 31.89 8.19 -4.36
C ARG A 388 30.69 7.58 -3.65
N GLU A 389 30.60 7.79 -2.35
CA GLU A 389 29.35 7.71 -1.59
C GLU A 389 28.63 9.07 -1.65
N ILE A 390 27.32 9.06 -1.77
CA ILE A 390 26.48 10.26 -1.65
C ILE A 390 26.09 10.39 -0.17
N ASN A 391 26.63 11.41 0.49
CA ASN A 391 26.31 11.70 1.89
C ASN A 391 24.87 12.17 1.99
N LEU A 392 23.99 11.35 2.54
CA LEU A 392 22.57 11.69 2.69
C LEU A 392 22.35 12.70 3.84
N PRO A 393 21.20 13.45 3.83
CA PRO A 393 20.92 14.48 4.86
C PRO A 393 20.80 13.95 6.29
N GLY A 394 20.66 12.65 6.47
CA GLY A 394 20.52 12.02 7.78
C GLY A 394 20.19 10.53 7.70
N ILE A 395 19.64 10.00 8.80
CA ILE A 395 19.15 8.61 8.89
C ILE A 395 17.73 8.54 8.34
N GLY A 396 17.52 7.76 7.28
CA GLY A 396 16.24 7.66 6.62
C GLY A 396 16.31 6.97 5.27
N SER A 397 15.30 7.23 4.45
CA SER A 397 15.17 6.68 3.10
C SER A 397 15.44 7.74 2.05
N ALA A 398 16.29 7.39 1.07
CA ALA A 398 16.55 8.21 -0.11
C ALA A 398 16.05 7.50 -1.38
N ARG A 399 15.41 8.23 -2.30
CA ARG A 399 14.85 7.70 -3.55
C ARG A 399 15.03 8.71 -4.69
N GLY A 400 14.97 8.24 -5.94
CA GLY A 400 14.96 9.10 -7.12
C GLY A 400 16.31 9.24 -7.82
N PHE A 401 17.24 8.32 -7.62
CA PHE A 401 18.55 8.31 -8.29
C PHE A 401 18.51 7.77 -9.72
N SER A 402 17.43 8.08 -10.46
CA SER A 402 17.22 7.62 -11.82
C SER A 402 16.94 8.78 -12.76
N GLY A 403 17.34 8.64 -14.03
CA GLY A 403 17.13 9.67 -15.05
C GLY A 403 17.72 9.29 -16.41
N LYS A 404 17.69 10.25 -17.35
CA LYS A 404 18.20 10.07 -18.70
C LYS A 404 19.73 10.08 -18.71
N LYS A 405 20.31 9.42 -19.70
CA LYS A 405 21.76 9.24 -19.83
C LYS A 405 22.56 10.55 -20.03
N ASN A 406 21.94 11.56 -20.59
CA ASN A 406 22.57 12.85 -20.90
C ASN A 406 22.34 13.92 -19.83
N GLN A 407 21.66 13.60 -18.72
CA GLN A 407 21.44 14.54 -17.62
C GLN A 407 22.74 14.86 -16.90
N LYS A 408 22.89 16.11 -16.46
CA LYS A 408 24.02 16.58 -15.63
C LYS A 408 23.63 16.63 -14.14
N GLU A 409 22.35 16.68 -13.87
CA GLU A 409 21.75 16.82 -12.56
C GLU A 409 20.65 15.79 -12.39
N LEU A 410 20.40 15.35 -11.17
CA LEU A 410 19.23 14.56 -10.81
C LEU A 410 18.55 15.11 -9.55
N TYR A 411 17.32 14.70 -9.36
CA TYR A 411 16.56 15.05 -8.16
C TYR A 411 16.32 13.77 -7.34
N PHE A 412 16.68 13.83 -6.05
CA PHE A 412 16.36 12.76 -5.13
C PHE A 412 15.53 13.28 -3.97
N THR A 413 14.78 12.40 -3.30
CA THR A 413 14.02 12.69 -2.10
C THR A 413 14.67 12.04 -0.91
N PHE A 414 14.58 12.70 0.24
CA PHE A 414 14.94 12.14 1.53
C PHE A 414 13.80 12.34 2.52
N SER A 415 13.50 11.32 3.32
CA SER A 415 12.52 11.39 4.41
C SER A 415 12.78 10.32 5.47
N ASN A 416 12.18 10.49 6.64
CA ASN A 416 11.99 9.44 7.64
C ASN A 416 10.59 9.54 8.25
N TYR A 417 10.27 8.82 9.32
CA TYR A 417 8.92 8.81 9.87
C TYR A 417 8.43 10.15 10.44
N TYR A 418 9.34 11.08 10.78
CA TYR A 418 9.01 12.41 11.32
C TYR A 418 9.59 13.57 10.49
N THR A 419 10.48 13.32 9.54
CA THR A 419 11.02 14.36 8.65
C THR A 419 10.22 14.40 7.36
N PRO A 420 9.50 15.51 7.04
CA PRO A 420 8.77 15.67 5.79
C PRO A 420 9.66 15.46 4.57
N THR A 421 9.08 14.84 3.53
CA THR A 421 9.80 14.49 2.31
C THR A 421 10.38 15.75 1.65
N THR A 422 11.68 15.91 1.72
CA THR A 422 12.43 17.02 1.12
C THR A 422 13.07 16.55 -0.18
N ARG A 423 13.10 17.42 -1.19
CA ARG A 423 13.71 17.17 -2.49
C ARG A 423 15.02 17.92 -2.60
N TYR A 424 16.03 17.20 -3.09
CA TYR A 424 17.39 17.71 -3.30
C TYR A 424 17.73 17.61 -4.77
N LYS A 425 18.53 18.57 -5.25
CA LYS A 425 19.08 18.60 -6.59
C LYS A 425 20.57 18.24 -6.49
N LEU A 426 20.98 17.13 -7.08
CA LEU A 426 22.32 16.58 -7.07
C LEU A 426 23.05 16.89 -8.38
N ASP A 427 24.19 17.53 -8.31
CA ASP A 427 25.12 17.62 -9.43
C ASP A 427 25.88 16.29 -9.58
N LEU A 428 25.80 15.69 -10.77
CA LEU A 428 26.34 14.34 -11.01
C LEU A 428 27.86 14.28 -11.10
N GLN A 429 28.52 15.41 -11.40
CA GLN A 429 29.97 15.46 -11.54
C GLN A 429 30.65 15.71 -10.20
N SER A 430 30.18 16.70 -9.44
CA SER A 430 30.73 17.03 -8.13
C SER A 430 30.25 16.08 -7.03
N GLY A 431 29.01 15.56 -7.14
CA GLY A 431 28.34 14.80 -6.09
C GLY A 431 27.79 15.65 -4.95
N THR A 432 27.82 16.99 -5.12
CA THR A 432 27.20 17.93 -4.17
C THR A 432 25.72 18.10 -4.49
N TYR A 433 24.93 18.42 -3.49
CA TYR A 433 23.50 18.68 -3.68
C TYR A 433 23.04 19.86 -2.83
N ASP A 434 21.98 20.49 -3.30
CA ASP A 434 21.27 21.57 -2.62
C ASP A 434 19.80 21.18 -2.36
N GLU A 435 19.17 21.79 -1.35
CA GLU A 435 17.75 21.64 -1.12
C GLU A 435 17.01 22.32 -2.28
N TYR A 436 16.27 21.52 -3.07
CA TYR A 436 15.46 22.03 -4.17
C TYR A 436 14.07 22.46 -3.70
N TRP A 437 13.45 21.66 -2.84
CA TRP A 437 12.13 21.95 -2.30
C TRP A 437 11.93 21.24 -0.97
N LYS A 438 11.39 21.97 -0.01
CA LYS A 438 11.00 21.46 1.30
C LYS A 438 9.56 21.88 1.61
N PRO A 439 8.68 20.98 2.09
CA PRO A 439 7.30 21.32 2.40
C PRO A 439 7.23 22.30 3.59
N LYS A 440 6.40 23.33 3.44
CA LYS A 440 6.05 24.25 4.51
C LYS A 440 4.80 23.71 5.22
N ILE A 441 5.01 22.79 6.15
CA ILE A 441 3.96 22.11 6.89
C ILE A 441 3.95 22.60 8.35
N ASP A 442 2.78 22.71 8.95
CA ASP A 442 2.64 23.07 10.37
C ASP A 442 2.92 21.87 11.29
N PHE A 443 4.14 21.35 11.20
CA PHE A 443 4.66 20.22 11.97
C PHE A 443 6.17 20.42 12.17
N ASP A 444 6.64 20.42 13.43
CA ASP A 444 8.06 20.57 13.72
C ASP A 444 8.74 19.21 13.93
N PRO A 445 9.57 18.76 12.98
CA PRO A 445 10.29 17.50 13.10
C PRO A 445 11.22 17.43 14.34
N SER A 446 11.69 18.56 14.86
CA SER A 446 12.61 18.61 16.01
C SER A 446 11.95 18.15 17.32
N ASP A 447 10.61 18.13 17.37
CA ASP A 447 9.86 17.62 18.51
C ASP A 447 9.83 16.09 18.59
N TYR A 448 10.32 15.39 17.58
CA TYR A 448 10.18 13.94 17.45
C TYR A 448 11.52 13.24 17.29
N LYS A 449 11.54 11.96 17.60
CA LYS A 449 12.68 11.07 17.37
C LYS A 449 12.22 9.69 16.90
N SER A 450 13.12 9.01 16.19
CA SER A 450 13.00 7.57 15.92
C SER A 450 14.17 6.86 16.59
N GLU A 451 13.91 5.70 17.12
CA GLU A 451 14.93 4.77 17.56
C GLU A 451 14.74 3.42 16.87
N GLN A 452 15.84 2.80 16.52
CA GLN A 452 15.85 1.44 16.00
C GLN A 452 16.18 0.48 17.13
N VAL A 453 15.32 -0.50 17.30
CA VAL A 453 15.50 -1.58 18.27
C VAL A 453 15.52 -2.92 17.56
N PHE A 454 16.04 -3.93 18.24
CA PHE A 454 15.99 -5.30 17.78
C PHE A 454 15.37 -6.18 18.87
N TYR A 455 14.42 -6.99 18.47
CA TYR A 455 13.77 -7.96 19.35
C TYR A 455 13.93 -9.38 18.79
N LYS A 456 13.63 -10.38 19.60
CA LYS A 456 13.66 -11.78 19.18
C LYS A 456 12.26 -12.26 18.86
N SER A 457 12.09 -12.84 17.68
CA SER A 457 10.91 -13.61 17.34
C SER A 457 10.86 -14.93 18.14
N LYS A 458 9.74 -15.64 18.04
CA LYS A 458 9.49 -16.90 18.73
C LYS A 458 10.56 -17.97 18.47
N ASP A 459 11.12 -18.01 17.28
CA ASP A 459 12.21 -18.94 16.89
C ASP A 459 13.61 -18.41 17.22
N GLY A 460 13.72 -17.24 17.86
CA GLY A 460 14.97 -16.58 18.21
C GLY A 460 15.55 -15.67 17.12
N THR A 461 14.90 -15.58 15.95
CA THR A 461 15.31 -14.67 14.87
C THR A 461 15.29 -13.22 15.37
N LYS A 462 16.39 -12.50 15.13
CA LYS A 462 16.53 -11.09 15.48
C LYS A 462 15.85 -10.22 14.42
N VAL A 463 14.82 -9.48 14.81
CA VAL A 463 13.99 -8.65 13.93
C VAL A 463 14.17 -7.18 14.29
N PRO A 464 14.45 -6.26 13.34
CA PRO A 464 14.52 -4.83 13.61
C PRO A 464 13.13 -4.21 13.67
N MET A 465 12.98 -3.16 14.48
CA MET A 465 11.80 -2.32 14.55
C MET A 465 12.21 -0.85 14.71
N ILE A 466 11.57 0.05 13.99
CA ILE A 466 11.73 1.49 14.16
C ILE A 466 10.53 2.00 14.93
N ILE A 467 10.79 2.67 16.07
CA ILE A 467 9.79 3.25 16.95
C ILE A 467 9.94 4.77 16.92
N THR A 468 8.87 5.48 16.57
CA THR A 468 8.86 6.94 16.43
C THR A 468 7.84 7.57 17.37
N TYR A 469 8.25 8.60 18.10
CA TYR A 469 7.42 9.28 19.07
C TYR A 469 7.98 10.67 19.43
N LYS A 470 7.18 11.47 20.16
CA LYS A 470 7.52 12.82 20.60
C LYS A 470 8.62 12.81 21.67
N ASN A 471 9.56 13.75 21.59
CA ASN A 471 10.60 13.92 22.61
C ASN A 471 9.97 14.14 24.00
N GLY A 472 10.53 13.48 25.01
CA GLY A 472 10.01 13.57 26.39
C GLY A 472 8.81 12.66 26.70
N THR A 473 8.35 11.83 25.75
CA THR A 473 7.33 10.82 26.01
C THR A 473 7.76 9.89 27.15
N LYS A 474 6.89 9.73 28.15
CA LYS A 474 7.14 8.81 29.28
C LYS A 474 6.75 7.42 28.91
N LEU A 475 7.70 6.48 28.96
CA LEU A 475 7.46 5.07 28.69
C LEU A 475 6.89 4.41 29.96
N ASN A 476 5.58 4.51 30.14
CA ASN A 476 4.85 4.06 31.34
C ASN A 476 3.75 3.03 31.04
N GLY A 477 3.68 2.54 29.79
CA GLY A 477 2.68 1.59 29.32
C GLY A 477 1.30 2.18 28.99
N LYS A 478 1.18 3.52 28.94
CA LYS A 478 -0.12 4.20 28.71
C LYS A 478 -0.15 5.05 27.43
N ASN A 479 0.85 4.92 26.56
CA ASN A 479 0.87 5.71 25.33
C ASN A 479 0.04 4.99 24.25
N PRO A 480 -0.88 5.67 23.56
CA PRO A 480 -1.58 5.13 22.42
C PRO A 480 -0.56 4.80 21.35
N THR A 481 -0.57 3.55 20.88
CA THR A 481 0.46 3.04 19.97
C THR A 481 -0.18 2.37 18.76
N ILE A 482 0.26 2.73 17.57
CA ILE A 482 -0.03 1.98 16.34
C ILE A 482 1.20 1.16 15.99
N LEU A 483 1.06 -0.17 16.01
CA LEU A 483 2.01 -1.12 15.46
C LEU A 483 1.58 -1.45 14.02
N TYR A 484 2.38 -1.03 13.03
CA TYR A 484 2.09 -1.20 11.62
C TYR A 484 2.97 -2.27 11.00
N GLY A 485 2.37 -3.24 10.28
CA GLY A 485 3.11 -4.31 9.62
C GLY A 485 2.64 -4.61 8.19
N TYR A 486 3.51 -5.34 7.44
CA TYR A 486 3.20 -5.84 6.11
C TYR A 486 3.62 -7.32 5.94
N GLY A 487 4.92 -7.63 5.84
CA GLY A 487 5.48 -8.98 5.91
C GLY A 487 5.12 -9.88 4.72
N GLY A 488 5.44 -9.46 3.50
CA GLY A 488 5.23 -10.30 2.31
C GLY A 488 5.74 -9.65 1.02
N PHE A 489 5.74 -10.42 -0.05
CA PHE A 489 6.02 -9.96 -1.42
C PHE A 489 7.37 -9.30 -1.62
N ASN A 490 8.35 -9.60 -0.76
CA ASN A 490 9.67 -8.95 -0.82
C ASN A 490 9.61 -7.42 -0.68
N ILE A 491 8.54 -6.89 -0.03
CA ILE A 491 8.32 -5.44 0.12
C ILE A 491 8.92 -4.99 1.44
N SER A 492 10.00 -4.21 1.36
CA SER A 492 10.65 -3.60 2.51
C SER A 492 9.87 -2.40 3.04
N ARG A 493 9.69 -2.33 4.36
CA ARG A 493 9.09 -1.18 5.03
C ARG A 493 10.17 -0.19 5.47
N THR A 494 10.52 0.73 4.56
CA THR A 494 11.52 1.77 4.81
C THR A 494 10.89 3.02 5.41
N PRO A 495 11.62 3.79 6.25
CA PRO A 495 11.12 5.03 6.84
C PRO A 495 10.61 6.03 5.79
N GLY A 496 9.45 6.61 6.06
CA GLY A 496 8.85 7.63 5.21
C GLY A 496 7.84 8.47 5.96
N PHE A 497 7.81 9.76 5.67
CA PHE A 497 6.88 10.70 6.27
C PHE A 497 5.46 10.50 5.76
N SER A 498 4.51 10.58 6.68
CA SER A 498 3.08 10.62 6.39
C SER A 498 2.40 11.71 7.22
N VAL A 499 1.59 12.55 6.58
CA VAL A 499 0.79 13.58 7.26
C VAL A 499 -0.12 12.96 8.32
N SER A 500 -0.76 11.84 8.01
CA SER A 500 -1.62 11.14 8.98
C SER A 500 -0.83 10.68 10.21
N ASN A 501 0.36 10.10 10.02
CA ASN A 501 1.20 9.67 11.14
C ASN A 501 1.70 10.88 11.97
N ALA A 502 1.93 12.05 11.33
CA ALA A 502 2.26 13.28 12.05
C ALA A 502 1.12 13.67 13.00
N VAL A 503 -0.14 13.68 12.54
CA VAL A 503 -1.31 13.95 13.39
C VAL A 503 -1.44 12.91 14.51
N TRP A 504 -1.21 11.63 14.24
CA TRP A 504 -1.18 10.58 15.27
C TRP A 504 -0.15 10.87 16.36
N MET A 505 1.07 11.23 15.96
CA MET A 505 2.16 11.55 16.90
C MET A 505 1.93 12.86 17.66
N GLU A 506 1.26 13.85 17.07
CA GLU A 506 0.82 15.09 17.75
C GLU A 506 -0.12 14.79 18.91
N GLN A 507 -0.93 13.74 18.81
CA GLN A 507 -1.79 13.28 19.90
C GLN A 507 -1.05 12.45 20.97
N GLY A 508 0.28 12.51 21.01
CA GLY A 508 1.09 11.70 21.92
C GLY A 508 1.21 10.24 21.51
N GLY A 509 0.77 9.91 20.31
CA GLY A 509 0.81 8.55 19.77
C GLY A 509 2.22 8.09 19.43
N ILE A 510 2.51 6.82 19.71
CA ILE A 510 3.70 6.10 19.23
C ILE A 510 3.38 5.40 17.92
N TYR A 511 4.31 5.45 16.96
CA TYR A 511 4.23 4.73 15.71
C TYR A 511 5.40 3.75 15.59
N ALA A 512 5.12 2.45 15.57
CA ALA A 512 6.11 1.40 15.52
C ALA A 512 5.98 0.55 14.26
N VAL A 513 7.10 0.29 13.58
CA VAL A 513 7.15 -0.47 12.33
C VAL A 513 8.26 -1.51 12.38
N PRO A 514 7.94 -2.78 12.63
CA PRO A 514 8.90 -3.87 12.53
C PRO A 514 9.12 -4.27 11.07
N ASN A 515 10.36 -4.62 10.76
CA ASN A 515 10.78 -5.12 9.46
C ASN A 515 10.76 -6.66 9.47
N ILE A 516 9.55 -7.22 9.48
CA ILE A 516 9.28 -8.64 9.67
C ILE A 516 9.59 -9.47 8.43
N ARG A 517 9.84 -10.77 8.62
CA ARG A 517 10.08 -11.73 7.53
C ARG A 517 8.96 -11.71 6.49
N GLY A 518 9.25 -12.16 5.28
CA GLY A 518 8.38 -11.97 4.11
C GLY A 518 8.61 -10.64 3.39
N GLY A 519 9.17 -9.63 4.07
CA GLY A 519 9.71 -8.41 3.45
C GLY A 519 11.04 -8.65 2.74
N GLY A 520 11.66 -7.59 2.22
CA GLY A 520 12.90 -7.63 1.45
C GLY A 520 14.11 -6.98 2.15
N GLU A 521 14.00 -6.67 3.44
CA GLU A 521 14.97 -5.87 4.16
C GLU A 521 16.36 -6.51 4.22
N TYR A 522 16.39 -7.84 4.31
CA TYR A 522 17.61 -8.65 4.30
C TYR A 522 17.65 -9.61 3.10
N GLY A 523 17.10 -9.19 1.95
CA GLY A 523 17.17 -9.90 0.70
C GLY A 523 16.25 -11.09 0.57
N ARG A 524 16.60 -11.98 -0.37
CA ARG A 524 15.74 -13.10 -0.76
C ARG A 524 15.48 -14.09 0.37
N GLU A 525 16.46 -14.37 1.22
CA GLU A 525 16.32 -15.33 2.33
C GLU A 525 15.30 -14.83 3.35
N TRP A 526 15.29 -13.51 3.62
CA TRP A 526 14.30 -12.88 4.51
C TRP A 526 12.88 -12.98 3.95
N HIS A 527 12.74 -12.80 2.63
CA HIS A 527 11.46 -12.97 1.94
C HIS A 527 10.97 -14.43 2.04
N ILE A 528 11.80 -15.40 1.65
CA ILE A 528 11.43 -16.83 1.64
C ILE A 528 11.06 -17.32 3.04
N ALA A 529 11.72 -16.83 4.08
CA ALA A 529 11.43 -17.18 5.46
C ALA A 529 10.03 -16.75 5.96
N GLY A 530 9.27 -15.99 5.14
CA GLY A 530 7.88 -15.59 5.39
C GLY A 530 6.90 -16.04 4.31
N THR A 531 7.25 -17.03 3.46
CA THR A 531 6.39 -17.51 2.38
C THR A 531 5.87 -18.92 2.62
N GLN A 532 4.73 -19.25 2.03
CA GLN A 532 4.10 -20.58 2.03
C GLN A 532 4.06 -21.17 3.46
N GLN A 533 4.62 -22.37 3.69
CA GLN A 533 4.65 -23.03 5.01
C GLN A 533 5.46 -22.27 6.08
N ASN A 534 6.21 -21.24 5.69
CA ASN A 534 6.89 -20.35 6.63
C ASN A 534 6.07 -19.09 7.00
N LYS A 535 4.83 -18.97 6.51
CA LYS A 535 4.01 -17.75 6.70
C LYS A 535 3.73 -17.45 8.17
N GLN A 536 3.67 -18.44 9.03
CA GLN A 536 3.50 -18.25 10.49
C GLN A 536 4.65 -17.42 11.10
N ASN A 537 5.87 -17.51 10.56
CA ASN A 537 6.99 -16.68 11.02
C ASN A 537 6.69 -15.17 10.94
N VAL A 538 5.91 -14.75 9.94
CA VAL A 538 5.49 -13.35 9.78
C VAL A 538 4.58 -12.91 10.93
N PHE A 539 3.65 -13.77 11.32
CA PHE A 539 2.72 -13.51 12.42
C PHE A 539 3.45 -13.57 13.77
N ASP A 540 4.34 -14.53 13.95
CA ASP A 540 5.15 -14.68 15.17
C ASP A 540 6.11 -13.47 15.35
N ASP A 541 6.72 -12.96 14.27
CA ASP A 541 7.53 -11.75 14.29
C ASP A 541 6.72 -10.54 14.75
N PHE A 542 5.48 -10.39 14.26
CA PHE A 542 4.62 -9.26 14.60
C PHE A 542 4.03 -9.36 16.01
N ILE A 543 3.68 -10.56 16.47
CA ILE A 543 3.29 -10.85 17.85
C ILE A 543 4.43 -10.47 18.81
N ALA A 544 5.64 -10.91 18.51
CA ALA A 544 6.82 -10.59 19.33
C ALA A 544 7.14 -9.09 19.35
N ALA A 545 6.85 -8.35 18.25
CA ALA A 545 6.95 -6.89 18.23
C ALA A 545 5.96 -6.23 19.21
N ALA A 546 4.71 -6.71 19.24
CA ALA A 546 3.70 -6.23 20.18
C ALA A 546 4.11 -6.52 21.62
N GLU A 547 4.57 -7.74 21.91
CA GLU A 547 5.06 -8.15 23.25
C GLU A 547 6.26 -7.29 23.67
N TYR A 548 7.22 -7.04 22.77
CA TYR A 548 8.36 -6.14 23.05
C TYR A 548 7.93 -4.73 23.46
N LEU A 549 6.95 -4.15 22.75
CA LEU A 549 6.44 -2.81 23.05
C LEU A 549 5.76 -2.74 24.42
N ILE A 550 5.04 -3.80 24.79
CA ILE A 550 4.36 -3.92 26.10
C ILE A 550 5.38 -4.12 27.22
N GLU A 551 6.31 -5.06 27.07
CA GLU A 551 7.35 -5.38 28.06
C GLU A 551 8.23 -4.18 28.39
N ASN A 552 8.59 -3.39 27.34
CA ASN A 552 9.42 -2.19 27.48
C ASN A 552 8.60 -0.92 27.79
N LYS A 553 7.30 -1.07 28.11
CA LYS A 553 6.41 0.01 28.55
C LYS A 553 6.23 1.16 27.57
N TYR A 554 6.45 0.91 26.28
CA TYR A 554 6.00 1.85 25.24
C TYR A 554 4.49 1.99 25.27
N THR A 555 3.80 0.87 25.48
CA THR A 555 2.33 0.77 25.54
C THR A 555 1.91 -0.39 26.45
N SER A 556 0.62 -0.68 26.50
CA SER A 556 0.02 -1.93 27.02
C SER A 556 -1.04 -2.41 26.04
N SER A 557 -1.60 -3.61 26.28
CA SER A 557 -2.70 -4.13 25.46
C SER A 557 -3.90 -3.17 25.39
N ASP A 558 -4.17 -2.40 26.45
CA ASP A 558 -5.26 -1.40 26.47
C ASP A 558 -5.00 -0.17 25.58
N PHE A 559 -3.75 0.07 25.19
CA PHE A 559 -3.33 1.23 24.38
C PHE A 559 -2.62 0.84 23.09
N LEU A 560 -2.66 -0.45 22.73
CA LEU A 560 -2.08 -0.95 21.47
C LEU A 560 -3.16 -1.11 20.41
N ALA A 561 -2.92 -0.51 19.23
CA ALA A 561 -3.62 -0.81 17.98
C ALA A 561 -2.67 -1.49 17.01
N ILE A 562 -3.14 -2.53 16.31
CA ILE A 562 -2.41 -3.15 15.21
C ILE A 562 -3.03 -2.75 13.88
N ARG A 563 -2.19 -2.41 12.88
CA ARG A 563 -2.64 -1.94 11.58
C ARG A 563 -1.83 -2.54 10.44
N GLY A 564 -2.49 -2.83 9.33
CA GLY A 564 -1.85 -3.24 8.08
C GLY A 564 -2.84 -3.29 6.93
N GLY A 565 -2.34 -3.11 5.70
CA GLY A 565 -3.17 -3.15 4.49
C GLY A 565 -2.73 -4.23 3.51
N SER A 566 -3.66 -4.76 2.70
CA SER A 566 -3.38 -5.79 1.70
C SER A 566 -2.84 -7.08 2.38
N ASN A 567 -1.65 -7.55 2.04
CA ASN A 567 -0.97 -8.59 2.83
C ASN A 567 -0.83 -8.21 4.32
N GLY A 568 -0.67 -6.91 4.64
CA GLY A 568 -0.71 -6.43 6.02
C GLY A 568 -2.10 -6.53 6.66
N GLY A 569 -3.18 -6.50 5.87
CA GLY A 569 -4.54 -6.78 6.32
C GLY A 569 -4.71 -8.24 6.71
N LEU A 570 -4.14 -9.19 5.94
CA LEU A 570 -4.01 -10.59 6.35
C LEU A 570 -3.24 -10.72 7.67
N LEU A 571 -2.10 -10.04 7.79
CA LEU A 571 -1.29 -10.03 9.02
C LEU A 571 -2.14 -9.64 10.24
N VAL A 572 -2.87 -8.53 10.15
CA VAL A 572 -3.74 -8.05 11.24
C VAL A 572 -4.85 -9.04 11.53
N GLY A 573 -5.54 -9.54 10.49
CA GLY A 573 -6.61 -10.53 10.65
C GLY A 573 -6.14 -11.83 11.31
N ALA A 574 -4.98 -12.34 10.90
CA ALA A 574 -4.39 -13.56 11.46
C ALA A 574 -3.92 -13.34 12.92
N VAL A 575 -3.27 -12.21 13.21
CA VAL A 575 -2.77 -11.94 14.57
C VAL A 575 -3.92 -11.68 15.55
N MET A 576 -4.95 -10.92 15.17
CA MET A 576 -6.10 -10.68 16.06
C MET A 576 -6.91 -11.95 16.35
N THR A 577 -6.92 -12.92 15.43
CA THR A 577 -7.60 -14.21 15.67
C THR A 577 -6.75 -15.19 16.48
N GLN A 578 -5.41 -15.09 16.40
CA GLN A 578 -4.47 -15.92 17.18
C GLN A 578 -4.23 -15.38 18.59
N ARG A 579 -4.09 -14.05 18.75
CA ARG A 579 -3.71 -13.37 19.99
C ARG A 579 -4.57 -12.12 20.23
N PRO A 580 -5.90 -12.28 20.41
CA PRO A 580 -6.82 -11.15 20.66
C PRO A 580 -6.50 -10.36 21.94
N ASP A 581 -5.74 -10.96 22.85
CA ASP A 581 -5.32 -10.41 24.15
C ASP A 581 -4.27 -9.29 24.05
N LEU A 582 -3.55 -9.22 22.90
CA LEU A 582 -2.40 -8.33 22.77
C LEU A 582 -2.77 -6.87 22.45
N MET A 583 -3.96 -6.62 21.92
CA MET A 583 -4.33 -5.29 21.44
C MET A 583 -5.74 -4.89 21.84
N LYS A 584 -5.95 -3.59 22.02
CA LYS A 584 -7.28 -2.99 22.21
C LYS A 584 -8.03 -2.78 20.91
N VAL A 585 -7.28 -2.50 19.83
CA VAL A 585 -7.86 -2.14 18.53
C VAL A 585 -7.17 -2.90 17.40
N ALA A 586 -7.95 -3.42 16.45
CA ALA A 586 -7.46 -4.03 15.21
C ALA A 586 -7.98 -3.28 13.97
N LEU A 587 -7.08 -2.99 13.04
CA LEU A 587 -7.34 -2.16 11.86
C LEU A 587 -6.90 -2.89 10.57
N PRO A 588 -7.54 -4.01 10.18
CA PRO A 588 -7.23 -4.68 8.93
C PRO A 588 -7.79 -3.87 7.74
N ALA A 589 -6.95 -3.54 6.77
CA ALA A 589 -7.32 -2.76 5.60
C ALA A 589 -7.13 -3.57 4.31
N VAL A 590 -8.12 -3.58 3.42
CA VAL A 590 -8.08 -4.24 2.09
C VAL A 590 -7.40 -5.62 2.14
N GLY A 591 -7.72 -6.42 3.15
CA GLY A 591 -6.96 -7.62 3.53
C GLY A 591 -7.32 -8.87 2.75
N VAL A 592 -6.31 -9.73 2.50
CA VAL A 592 -6.52 -11.09 1.96
C VAL A 592 -6.97 -12.00 3.11
N LEU A 593 -8.26 -11.97 3.47
CA LEU A 593 -8.78 -12.56 4.72
C LEU A 593 -9.37 -13.96 4.57
N ASP A 594 -9.65 -14.39 3.33
CA ASP A 594 -10.04 -15.77 3.00
C ASP A 594 -8.89 -16.46 2.23
N MET A 595 -8.05 -17.19 2.94
CA MET A 595 -6.89 -17.85 2.35
C MET A 595 -7.21 -19.11 1.57
N ILE A 596 -8.42 -19.63 1.71
CA ILE A 596 -8.84 -20.83 0.99
C ILE A 596 -9.25 -20.49 -0.44
N ARG A 597 -9.80 -19.27 -0.65
CA ARG A 597 -10.36 -18.88 -1.94
C ARG A 597 -9.64 -17.73 -2.66
N TYR A 598 -8.67 -17.07 -2.04
CA TYR A 598 -8.03 -15.86 -2.58
C TYR A 598 -7.56 -16.02 -4.03
N HIS A 599 -7.09 -17.20 -4.41
CA HIS A 599 -6.54 -17.51 -5.74
C HIS A 599 -7.62 -17.73 -6.81
N LYS A 600 -8.89 -17.72 -6.42
CA LYS A 600 -10.04 -17.81 -7.35
C LYS A 600 -10.39 -16.44 -7.96
N PHE A 601 -9.88 -15.34 -7.41
CA PHE A 601 -10.22 -13.96 -7.79
C PHE A 601 -9.08 -13.26 -8.52
N THR A 602 -9.40 -12.38 -9.44
CA THR A 602 -8.56 -11.40 -10.14
C THR A 602 -7.07 -11.77 -10.18
N ALA A 603 -6.20 -10.95 -9.55
CA ALA A 603 -4.76 -11.16 -9.48
C ALA A 603 -4.32 -12.22 -8.44
N GLY A 604 -5.25 -12.71 -7.59
CA GLY A 604 -4.94 -13.55 -6.44
C GLY A 604 -4.16 -14.81 -6.78
N ALA A 605 -4.48 -15.46 -7.91
CA ALA A 605 -3.75 -16.65 -8.34
C ALA A 605 -2.25 -16.40 -8.60
N GLY A 606 -1.83 -15.17 -8.86
CA GLY A 606 -0.43 -14.75 -8.99
C GLY A 606 0.34 -14.77 -7.67
N TRP A 607 -0.34 -14.75 -6.52
CA TRP A 607 0.28 -14.66 -5.20
C TRP A 607 0.69 -16.02 -4.61
N SER A 608 0.53 -17.09 -5.39
CA SER A 608 0.84 -18.46 -4.97
C SER A 608 2.30 -18.69 -4.56
N TYR A 609 3.23 -17.80 -4.96
CA TYR A 609 4.60 -17.85 -4.48
C TYR A 609 4.70 -17.49 -3.00
N ASP A 610 3.97 -16.47 -2.57
CA ASP A 610 4.00 -16.01 -1.18
C ASP A 610 3.12 -16.88 -0.27
N TYR A 611 1.98 -17.40 -0.76
CA TYR A 611 1.01 -18.08 0.09
C TYR A 611 0.87 -19.58 -0.13
N GLY A 612 1.16 -20.12 -1.34
CA GLY A 612 0.62 -21.41 -1.78
C GLY A 612 -0.87 -21.28 -2.13
N THR A 613 -1.52 -22.35 -2.58
CA THR A 613 -2.98 -22.37 -2.81
C THR A 613 -3.62 -23.59 -2.18
N SER A 614 -4.91 -23.50 -1.83
CA SER A 614 -5.68 -24.60 -1.26
C SER A 614 -5.82 -25.80 -2.21
N ASP A 615 -5.56 -25.60 -3.51
CA ASP A 615 -5.64 -26.65 -4.53
C ASP A 615 -4.31 -27.39 -4.77
N MET A 616 -3.18 -26.92 -4.16
CA MET A 616 -1.85 -27.46 -4.43
C MET A 616 -1.63 -28.84 -3.81
N SER A 617 -1.96 -28.99 -2.55
CA SER A 617 -1.85 -30.23 -1.79
C SER A 617 -2.69 -30.16 -0.52
N LYS A 618 -2.94 -31.34 0.09
CA LYS A 618 -3.64 -31.41 1.38
C LYS A 618 -2.91 -30.65 2.47
N GLU A 619 -1.60 -30.77 2.55
CA GLU A 619 -0.77 -30.10 3.57
C GLU A 619 -0.84 -28.58 3.40
N MET A 620 -0.81 -28.06 2.16
CA MET A 620 -0.93 -26.63 1.92
C MET A 620 -2.34 -26.12 2.26
N PHE A 621 -3.38 -26.86 1.91
CA PHE A 621 -4.75 -26.55 2.28
C PHE A 621 -4.91 -26.44 3.80
N GLU A 622 -4.48 -27.49 4.54
CA GLU A 622 -4.56 -27.52 6.01
C GLU A 622 -3.75 -26.35 6.63
N TYR A 623 -2.60 -26.04 6.06
CA TYR A 623 -1.77 -24.94 6.51
C TYR A 623 -2.46 -23.58 6.29
N LEU A 624 -3.01 -23.33 5.10
CA LEU A 624 -3.76 -22.11 4.81
C LEU A 624 -4.99 -21.97 5.72
N LEU A 625 -5.71 -23.08 5.95
CA LEU A 625 -6.87 -23.11 6.83
C LEU A 625 -6.50 -22.74 8.26
N SER A 626 -5.32 -23.16 8.74
CA SER A 626 -4.88 -22.93 10.12
C SER A 626 -4.74 -21.46 10.50
N TYR A 627 -4.51 -20.55 9.53
CA TYR A 627 -4.37 -19.13 9.80
C TYR A 627 -5.33 -18.23 9.00
N SER A 628 -6.18 -18.79 8.14
CA SER A 628 -7.15 -18.02 7.34
C SER A 628 -8.10 -17.24 8.26
N PRO A 629 -8.08 -15.89 8.28
CA PRO A 629 -8.85 -15.11 9.24
C PRO A 629 -10.35 -15.44 9.25
N VAL A 630 -11.00 -15.49 8.09
CA VAL A 630 -12.43 -15.84 7.98
C VAL A 630 -12.77 -17.16 8.66
N HIS A 631 -11.89 -18.17 8.52
CA HIS A 631 -12.12 -19.53 9.04
C HIS A 631 -11.71 -19.70 10.53
N ASN A 632 -10.97 -18.74 11.09
CA ASN A 632 -10.45 -18.80 12.47
C ASN A 632 -11.16 -17.85 13.44
N VAL A 633 -12.27 -17.24 13.06
CA VAL A 633 -13.16 -16.55 13.99
C VAL A 633 -13.86 -17.60 14.86
N LYS A 634 -13.72 -17.50 16.20
CA LYS A 634 -14.27 -18.45 17.18
C LYS A 634 -15.34 -17.78 18.03
N GLN A 635 -16.32 -18.57 18.46
CA GLN A 635 -17.31 -18.12 19.46
C GLN A 635 -16.66 -17.96 20.85
N ASN A 636 -17.23 -17.08 21.66
CA ASN A 636 -16.81 -16.83 23.04
C ASN A 636 -15.34 -16.34 23.19
N VAL A 637 -14.82 -15.68 22.16
CA VAL A 637 -13.51 -15.00 22.20
C VAL A 637 -13.76 -13.49 22.27
N ASN A 638 -13.08 -12.81 23.19
CA ASN A 638 -13.15 -11.36 23.31
C ASN A 638 -12.21 -10.72 22.30
N TYR A 639 -12.73 -10.47 21.07
CA TYR A 639 -11.97 -9.79 20.02
C TYR A 639 -11.77 -8.30 20.35
N PRO A 640 -10.65 -7.69 19.91
CA PRO A 640 -10.43 -6.25 20.04
C PRO A 640 -11.49 -5.44 19.27
N ALA A 641 -11.70 -4.19 19.66
CA ALA A 641 -12.47 -3.27 18.83
C ALA A 641 -11.88 -3.25 17.41
N THR A 642 -12.68 -3.55 16.40
CA THR A 642 -12.19 -3.80 15.04
C THR A 642 -12.85 -2.85 14.04
N LEU A 643 -12.04 -2.15 13.24
CA LEU A 643 -12.50 -1.38 12.09
C LEU A 643 -11.82 -1.91 10.83
N ILE A 644 -12.55 -2.75 10.09
CA ILE A 644 -12.13 -3.22 8.78
C ILE A 644 -12.34 -2.08 7.77
N THR A 645 -11.35 -1.80 6.92
CA THR A 645 -11.50 -0.81 5.85
C THR A 645 -11.28 -1.45 4.48
N THR A 646 -12.14 -1.15 3.51
CA THR A 646 -12.03 -1.66 2.12
C THR A 646 -12.67 -0.70 1.13
N GLY A 647 -12.42 -0.88 -0.16
CA GLY A 647 -13.09 -0.18 -1.26
C GLY A 647 -14.03 -1.13 -2.00
N ASP A 648 -15.17 -0.65 -2.48
CA ASP A 648 -16.16 -1.46 -3.21
C ASP A 648 -15.73 -1.81 -4.65
N HIS A 649 -14.73 -1.10 -5.19
CA HIS A 649 -14.15 -1.31 -6.52
C HIS A 649 -12.72 -1.88 -6.46
N ASP A 650 -12.34 -2.51 -5.34
CA ASP A 650 -11.02 -3.14 -5.20
C ASP A 650 -10.94 -4.43 -6.03
N ASP A 651 -10.39 -4.31 -7.24
CA ASP A 651 -10.16 -5.40 -8.17
C ASP A 651 -8.76 -6.03 -8.05
N ARG A 652 -8.02 -5.64 -7.01
CA ARG A 652 -6.76 -6.29 -6.62
C ARG A 652 -6.98 -7.31 -5.52
N VAL A 653 -7.54 -6.88 -4.39
CA VAL A 653 -7.99 -7.73 -3.29
C VAL A 653 -9.49 -7.55 -3.15
N VAL A 654 -10.26 -8.45 -3.73
CA VAL A 654 -11.72 -8.30 -3.82
C VAL A 654 -12.35 -8.01 -2.46
N PRO A 655 -13.31 -7.08 -2.37
CA PRO A 655 -13.93 -6.67 -1.12
C PRO A 655 -14.57 -7.82 -0.35
N ALA A 656 -14.95 -8.88 -1.04
CA ALA A 656 -15.53 -10.10 -0.46
C ALA A 656 -14.71 -10.70 0.70
N HIS A 657 -13.37 -10.58 0.65
CA HIS A 657 -12.51 -10.98 1.78
C HIS A 657 -12.89 -10.24 3.06
N SER A 658 -13.01 -8.91 2.96
CA SER A 658 -13.38 -8.03 4.06
C SER A 658 -14.84 -8.22 4.47
N PHE A 659 -15.75 -8.42 3.51
CA PHE A 659 -17.18 -8.62 3.75
C PHE A 659 -17.43 -9.90 4.55
N LYS A 660 -16.87 -11.03 4.10
CA LYS A 660 -17.02 -12.33 4.78
C LYS A 660 -16.40 -12.30 6.18
N PHE A 661 -15.24 -11.65 6.35
CA PHE A 661 -14.62 -11.53 7.66
C PHE A 661 -15.44 -10.70 8.64
N ALA A 662 -16.03 -9.58 8.19
CA ALA A 662 -16.95 -8.78 8.98
C ALA A 662 -18.18 -9.57 9.40
N ALA A 663 -18.81 -10.29 8.45
CA ALA A 663 -19.98 -11.11 8.71
C ALA A 663 -19.69 -12.23 9.73
N GLU A 664 -18.56 -12.94 9.61
CA GLU A 664 -18.16 -13.98 10.56
C GLU A 664 -17.85 -13.41 11.95
N LEU A 665 -17.20 -12.24 12.05
CA LEU A 665 -16.94 -11.57 13.32
C LEU A 665 -18.26 -11.16 13.99
N GLN A 666 -19.15 -10.48 13.29
CA GLN A 666 -20.42 -10.00 13.82
C GLN A 666 -21.35 -11.14 14.26
N GLU A 667 -21.32 -12.27 13.56
CA GLU A 667 -22.14 -13.45 13.88
C GLU A 667 -21.64 -14.18 15.15
N LYS A 668 -20.32 -14.33 15.32
CA LYS A 668 -19.74 -15.18 16.36
C LYS A 668 -19.40 -14.42 17.65
N TYR A 669 -19.31 -13.09 17.58
CA TYR A 669 -18.92 -12.27 18.71
C TYR A 669 -20.12 -11.91 19.59
N THR A 670 -19.97 -12.13 20.87
CA THR A 670 -21.01 -11.86 21.88
C THR A 670 -20.58 -10.80 22.92
N GLY A 671 -19.42 -10.17 22.73
CA GLY A 671 -18.88 -9.14 23.62
C GLY A 671 -19.39 -7.74 23.27
N GLU A 672 -18.77 -6.72 23.87
CA GLU A 672 -19.20 -5.30 23.75
C GLU A 672 -18.36 -4.47 22.78
N ASN A 673 -17.16 -4.95 22.37
CA ASN A 673 -16.30 -4.19 21.47
C ASN A 673 -16.94 -4.03 20.08
N PRO A 674 -16.89 -2.85 19.46
CA PRO A 674 -17.45 -2.66 18.10
C PRO A 674 -16.63 -3.41 17.06
N LEU A 675 -17.33 -4.15 16.19
CA LEU A 675 -16.77 -4.89 15.06
C LEU A 675 -17.36 -4.34 13.77
N LEU A 676 -16.72 -3.32 13.21
CA LEU A 676 -17.24 -2.50 12.14
C LEU A 676 -16.49 -2.71 10.82
N ILE A 677 -17.19 -2.45 9.72
CA ILE A 677 -16.58 -2.39 8.40
C ILE A 677 -16.92 -1.05 7.73
N ARG A 678 -15.89 -0.30 7.33
CA ARG A 678 -15.99 0.94 6.57
C ARG A 678 -15.68 0.65 5.11
N ILE A 679 -16.68 0.74 4.26
CA ILE A 679 -16.56 0.44 2.84
C ILE A 679 -16.59 1.76 2.07
N GLU A 680 -15.46 2.15 1.49
CA GLU A 680 -15.39 3.34 0.64
C GLU A 680 -16.01 3.04 -0.72
N THR A 681 -16.99 3.83 -1.13
CA THR A 681 -17.65 3.69 -2.44
C THR A 681 -16.86 4.37 -3.55
N ASN A 682 -16.88 3.84 -4.77
CA ASN A 682 -16.06 4.29 -5.89
C ASN A 682 -14.57 4.38 -5.48
N ALA A 683 -14.07 3.33 -4.85
CA ALA A 683 -12.67 3.25 -4.39
C ALA A 683 -12.09 1.85 -4.60
N GLY A 684 -10.88 1.81 -5.16
CA GLY A 684 -10.11 0.58 -5.35
C GLY A 684 -9.16 0.30 -4.21
N HIS A 685 -7.98 -0.28 -4.53
CA HIS A 685 -6.97 -0.70 -3.54
C HIS A 685 -6.19 0.46 -2.88
N GLY A 686 -6.62 1.70 -3.05
CA GLY A 686 -6.04 2.90 -2.44
C GLY A 686 -5.22 3.77 -3.40
N SER A 687 -4.91 3.33 -4.62
CA SER A 687 -4.26 4.17 -5.63
C SER A 687 -5.26 5.20 -6.19
N GLY A 688 -4.82 6.46 -6.33
CA GLY A 688 -5.67 7.52 -6.89
C GLY A 688 -6.79 8.02 -5.97
N THR A 689 -6.82 7.58 -4.69
CA THR A 689 -7.82 8.04 -3.72
C THR A 689 -7.75 9.56 -3.55
N PRO A 690 -8.89 10.28 -3.67
CA PRO A 690 -8.96 11.72 -3.43
C PRO A 690 -8.46 12.13 -2.05
N VAL A 691 -7.80 13.30 -1.96
CA VAL A 691 -7.31 13.84 -0.67
C VAL A 691 -8.44 13.97 0.34
N SER A 692 -9.61 14.43 -0.07
CA SER A 692 -10.80 14.56 0.79
C SER A 692 -11.21 13.23 1.41
N LYS A 693 -11.29 12.14 0.63
CA LYS A 693 -11.61 10.79 1.11
C LYS A 693 -10.52 10.25 2.05
N THR A 694 -9.26 10.55 1.77
CA THR A 694 -8.13 10.15 2.61
C THR A 694 -8.21 10.81 3.98
N ILE A 695 -8.52 12.11 4.06
CA ILE A 695 -8.70 12.87 5.31
C ILE A 695 -9.85 12.26 6.14
N GLU A 696 -11.00 12.01 5.53
CA GLU A 696 -12.14 11.37 6.20
C GLU A 696 -11.77 10.00 6.76
N GLN A 697 -11.12 9.15 5.97
CA GLN A 697 -10.73 7.82 6.38
C GLN A 697 -9.76 7.84 7.58
N TYR A 698 -8.78 8.75 7.60
CA TYR A 698 -7.86 8.84 8.73
C TYR A 698 -8.49 9.46 9.97
N ALA A 699 -9.46 10.39 9.82
CA ALA A 699 -10.26 10.88 10.93
C ALA A 699 -11.07 9.75 11.59
N ASP A 700 -11.67 8.88 10.76
CA ASP A 700 -12.38 7.68 11.20
C ASP A 700 -11.47 6.69 11.93
N ILE A 701 -10.33 6.36 11.33
CA ILE A 701 -9.36 5.41 11.89
C ILE A 701 -8.81 5.88 13.24
N PHE A 702 -8.35 7.13 13.32
CA PHE A 702 -7.75 7.66 14.56
C PHE A 702 -8.81 7.94 15.61
N GLY A 703 -9.97 8.46 15.20
CA GLY A 703 -11.12 8.64 16.07
C GLY A 703 -11.56 7.34 16.72
N PHE A 704 -11.78 6.30 15.90
CA PHE A 704 -12.12 4.96 16.37
C PHE A 704 -11.07 4.40 17.32
N THR A 705 -9.80 4.53 16.97
CA THR A 705 -8.68 3.99 17.75
C THR A 705 -8.61 4.63 19.13
N LEU A 706 -8.56 5.95 19.20
CA LEU A 706 -8.47 6.68 20.49
C LEU A 706 -9.72 6.48 21.34
N HIS A 707 -10.92 6.53 20.73
CA HIS A 707 -12.18 6.34 21.45
C HIS A 707 -12.25 4.96 22.12
N ASN A 708 -11.88 3.90 21.41
CA ASN A 708 -11.88 2.54 21.96
C ASN A 708 -10.72 2.28 22.94
N MET A 709 -9.69 3.12 22.98
CA MET A 709 -8.67 3.17 24.04
C MET A 709 -9.13 3.97 25.27
N GLY A 710 -10.38 4.45 25.29
CA GLY A 710 -11.01 5.14 26.44
C GLY A 710 -10.85 6.66 26.43
N TYR A 711 -10.42 7.28 25.35
CA TYR A 711 -10.36 8.72 25.24
C TYR A 711 -11.73 9.31 24.86
N ASN A 712 -12.17 10.33 25.62
CA ASN A 712 -13.39 11.11 25.33
C ASN A 712 -13.07 12.53 24.82
N VAL A 713 -11.81 12.91 24.87
CA VAL A 713 -11.23 14.13 24.32
C VAL A 713 -9.88 13.78 23.74
N LEU A 714 -9.36 14.58 22.83
CA LEU A 714 -8.03 14.35 22.29
C LEU A 714 -6.97 14.40 23.41
N PRO A 715 -6.01 13.45 23.43
CA PRO A 715 -4.98 13.38 24.47
C PRO A 715 -4.13 14.64 24.59
N GLU A 716 -3.80 15.27 23.47
CA GLU A 716 -3.15 16.57 23.41
C GLU A 716 -4.06 17.59 22.72
N LYS A 717 -4.22 18.76 23.34
CA LYS A 717 -4.99 19.86 22.73
C LYS A 717 -4.25 20.34 21.48
N THR A 718 -4.89 20.21 20.34
CA THR A 718 -4.43 20.85 19.10
C THR A 718 -4.31 22.34 19.33
N LYS A 719 -3.14 22.91 19.06
CA LYS A 719 -2.94 24.34 19.08
C LYS A 719 -3.65 24.94 17.87
N THR A 720 -4.94 25.21 18.02
CA THR A 720 -5.69 25.95 16.99
C THR A 720 -5.09 27.36 16.96
N LYS A 721 -4.29 27.65 15.94
CA LYS A 721 -3.97 29.03 15.61
C LYS A 721 -5.27 29.69 15.14
N ILE A 722 -5.91 30.47 16.02
CA ILE A 722 -6.94 31.41 15.60
C ILE A 722 -6.26 32.33 14.57
N LYS A 723 -6.59 32.15 13.29
CA LYS A 723 -6.23 33.15 12.27
C LYS A 723 -6.95 34.44 12.65
N GLY A 724 -6.21 35.35 13.29
CA GLY A 724 -6.62 36.74 13.48
C GLY A 724 -6.54 37.50 12.15
#